data_9cc6e6fd2cd888a18d5c270c6b2d40c3
#
_entry.id   9cc6e6fd2cd888a18d5c270c6b2d40c3
#
_cell.length_a   1.000
_cell.length_b   1.000
_cell.length_c   1.000
_cell.angle_alpha   90.00
_cell.angle_beta   90.00
_cell.angle_gamma   90.00
#
_symmetry.space_group_name_H-M   'P 1'
#
loop_
_entity.id
_entity.type
_entity.pdbx_description
1 polymer ?
#
loop_
_entity_poly.entity_id
_entity_poly.type
_entity_poly.pdbx_seq_one_letter_code
_entity_poly.pdbx_strand_id
1 'polypeptide(L)'
;VLVGVFDKEPSDSEDVSASADKKLTGESNKKPQVPDTEDKKTAPATEADEDNETREKPNTKVPSRTVMLYVVGSDLESRYGAATMDLMEIEASGVNEKKTNVLVYTGGAKEWQNTLVDEDENYILLLEDEELTVVESHKAKNMGKAATLTEFLEYCEENYPADEYELIFWNHGAGPLYGYGLDEKNGDLLSLQELSDALEDSPFGKSKKLELLGFDACLMGSIETAWVFRDYAEYFVASQEIEPGQGWDYAFLSELDGCKNGDEVGKVIVEYYFDFYEDLFKKSPRAETEITLSCVDLYALGDVEKALEELFENIDDDLGDGTIKEISRCRYKSKAFGKFASSTSYDLVDLKHLATLLEDEYPDEAEALLDALEEYVVYEDSNVKNAGGVSIYHPYDTPTLAKDASKLLNALSFAPKYVTYINNFSKELRKSGSGSNYRSFSKNTGEVSVSGDKSDLSMQLTKEQLETFSSAKYYIFKELPAEETFSKQKEYLNIFSGQDVTLSASGELSATYQGKAVFAKKTSDGEYSEFPLSMYQIYDGTLEEKYYFPCMFYDLDNGDFPDLLPANWLMRIRDGKPQLLNAYDMASDENKEFPNKYLVNAEDYELYFFGNNSYTVGTDDNGNTQLTFTGSSYGFEYERDDFSLELRPIDYDDGYYAVFVIEDVYGNTHFSSFFRLGE
;
A
#
# COMPACT_ATOMS: atom_id res chain seq x y z
N VAL A 1 -31.21 -7.68 11.17
CA VAL A 1 -31.25 -6.21 11.27
C VAL A 1 -30.61 -5.67 10.00
N LEU A 2 -31.35 -4.85 9.25
CA LEU A 2 -30.90 -4.19 8.04
C LEU A 2 -30.28 -2.84 8.43
N VAL A 3 -28.99 -2.72 8.32
CA VAL A 3 -28.29 -1.43 8.47
C VAL A 3 -28.05 -0.87 7.08
N GLY A 4 -28.81 0.16 6.72
CA GLY A 4 -28.54 0.95 5.52
C GLY A 4 -27.32 1.84 5.79
N VAL A 5 -26.23 1.60 5.10
CA VAL A 5 -25.06 2.43 5.16
C VAL A 5 -25.09 3.38 3.96
N PHE A 6 -25.39 4.65 4.27
CA PHE A 6 -25.31 5.84 3.43
C PHE A 6 -26.32 6.03 2.30
N ASP A 7 -27.32 6.87 2.61
CA ASP A 7 -28.07 7.64 1.61
C ASP A 7 -27.14 8.61 0.84
N LYS A 8 -26.80 8.23 -0.39
CA LYS A 8 -26.54 9.21 -1.45
C LYS A 8 -27.49 8.89 -2.59
N GLU A 9 -28.30 9.89 -2.95
CA GLU A 9 -29.23 9.80 -4.08
C GLU A 9 -28.53 9.24 -5.33
N PRO A 10 -29.22 8.42 -6.14
CA PRO A 10 -28.65 7.88 -7.36
C PRO A 10 -28.49 8.99 -8.38
N SER A 11 -27.27 9.43 -8.64
CA SER A 11 -26.95 10.09 -9.88
C SER A 11 -26.69 9.05 -10.96
N ASP A 12 -27.28 9.26 -12.11
CA ASP A 12 -27.35 8.43 -13.29
C ASP A 12 -26.08 7.59 -13.59
N SER A 13 -26.36 6.38 -14.03
CA SER A 13 -25.43 5.36 -14.52
C SER A 13 -24.23 5.92 -15.28
N GLU A 14 -23.06 5.92 -14.67
CA GLU A 14 -21.77 5.92 -15.36
C GLU A 14 -20.87 4.86 -14.73
N ASP A 15 -20.15 4.16 -15.60
CA ASP A 15 -19.30 3.01 -15.35
C ASP A 15 -18.46 3.04 -14.06
N VAL A 16 -18.28 1.87 -13.44
CA VAL A 16 -17.43 1.58 -12.29
C VAL A 16 -15.92 1.85 -12.55
N SER A 17 -15.57 2.30 -13.76
CA SER A 17 -14.23 2.79 -14.11
C SER A 17 -14.01 4.29 -13.87
N ALA A 18 -15.03 5.03 -13.37
CA ALA A 18 -15.00 6.50 -13.29
C ALA A 18 -14.84 7.06 -11.87
N SER A 19 -14.62 6.25 -10.84
CA SER A 19 -14.50 6.79 -9.47
C SER A 19 -13.11 7.33 -9.12
N ALA A 20 -12.09 7.07 -9.95
CA ALA A 20 -10.75 7.62 -9.76
C ALA A 20 -10.61 9.09 -10.22
N ASP A 21 -11.52 9.59 -11.06
CA ASP A 21 -11.41 10.93 -11.65
C ASP A 21 -11.90 12.08 -10.74
N LYS A 22 -12.26 11.82 -9.48
CA LYS A 22 -12.79 12.88 -8.60
C LYS A 22 -11.89 13.28 -7.43
N LYS A 23 -10.68 12.75 -7.33
CA LYS A 23 -9.95 12.88 -6.07
C LYS A 23 -8.65 13.68 -6.05
N LEU A 24 -8.19 14.21 -7.16
CA LEU A 24 -7.16 15.25 -7.11
C LEU A 24 -7.75 16.67 -6.96
N THR A 25 -9.05 16.77 -6.64
CA THR A 25 -9.68 18.03 -6.27
C THR A 25 -10.33 17.91 -4.91
N GLY A 26 -9.55 17.73 -3.85
CA GLY A 26 -9.95 18.13 -2.52
C GLY A 26 -10.27 19.60 -2.57
N GLU A 27 -11.49 19.98 -2.30
CA GLU A 27 -11.87 21.39 -2.14
C GLU A 27 -11.19 21.98 -0.89
N SER A 28 -9.89 22.26 -1.00
CA SER A 28 -9.35 23.40 -0.30
C SER A 28 -9.59 24.61 -1.18
N ASN A 29 -10.46 25.47 -0.76
CA ASN A 29 -10.69 26.76 -1.38
C ASN A 29 -9.45 27.63 -1.26
N LYS A 30 -8.48 27.45 -2.16
CA LYS A 30 -7.58 28.47 -2.71
C LYS A 30 -6.51 27.79 -3.57
N LYS A 31 -6.74 27.78 -4.89
CA LYS A 31 -5.66 27.63 -5.86
C LYS A 31 -4.57 28.65 -5.54
N PRO A 32 -3.31 28.27 -5.48
CA PRO A 32 -2.24 29.20 -5.77
C PRO A 32 -2.39 29.59 -7.24
N GLN A 33 -2.59 30.86 -7.51
CA GLN A 33 -2.44 31.41 -8.86
C GLN A 33 -0.97 31.33 -9.20
N VAL A 34 -0.63 30.48 -10.16
CA VAL A 34 0.64 30.54 -10.87
C VAL A 34 0.68 31.90 -11.57
N PRO A 35 1.68 32.75 -11.36
CA PRO A 35 1.82 33.97 -12.12
C PRO A 35 2.12 33.62 -13.57
N ASP A 36 1.33 34.13 -14.50
CA ASP A 36 1.67 34.21 -15.92
C ASP A 36 3.02 34.95 -16.04
N THR A 37 4.08 34.22 -16.32
CA THR A 37 5.33 34.81 -16.77
C THR A 37 5.44 34.62 -18.26
N GLU A 38 5.21 35.70 -18.97
CA GLU A 38 5.57 35.91 -20.36
C GLU A 38 7.09 35.63 -20.56
N ASP A 39 7.36 34.96 -21.66
CA ASP A 39 8.61 34.95 -22.41
C ASP A 39 9.92 34.98 -21.64
N LYS A 40 10.51 33.82 -21.36
CA LYS A 40 11.97 33.73 -21.25
C LYS A 40 12.55 32.90 -22.39
N LYS A 41 13.37 33.62 -23.15
CA LYS A 41 14.23 33.17 -24.23
C LYS A 41 14.92 31.84 -23.89
N THR A 42 14.87 30.88 -24.84
CA THR A 42 15.81 29.77 -24.94
C THR A 42 17.24 30.21 -24.66
N ALA A 43 17.83 29.76 -23.58
CA ALA A 43 19.23 29.72 -23.31
C ALA A 43 19.84 28.52 -24.05
N PRO A 44 21.10 28.62 -24.55
CA PRO A 44 21.74 27.51 -25.25
C PRO A 44 22.02 26.37 -24.30
N ALA A 45 21.89 25.15 -24.85
CA ALA A 45 22.32 23.93 -24.16
C ALA A 45 23.76 24.11 -23.67
N THR A 46 23.94 24.19 -22.38
CA THR A 46 25.24 24.01 -21.73
C THR A 46 25.53 22.50 -21.74
N GLU A 47 26.75 22.21 -22.21
CA GLU A 47 27.39 20.89 -22.08
C GLU A 47 27.17 20.38 -20.66
N ALA A 48 26.77 19.10 -20.55
CA ALA A 48 26.69 18.41 -19.27
C ALA A 48 28.13 18.43 -18.67
N ASP A 49 28.31 19.18 -17.60
CA ASP A 49 29.44 18.97 -16.71
C ASP A 49 29.25 17.59 -16.09
N GLU A 50 30.12 16.66 -16.40
CA GLU A 50 30.32 15.43 -15.65
C GLU A 50 30.87 15.82 -14.26
N ASP A 51 30.01 16.31 -13.37
CA ASP A 51 30.31 16.44 -11.95
C ASP A 51 30.28 15.05 -11.34
N ASN A 52 31.39 14.34 -11.48
CA ASN A 52 31.68 13.16 -10.72
C ASN A 52 31.86 13.61 -9.25
N GLU A 53 30.78 13.66 -8.47
CA GLU A 53 30.82 13.93 -7.04
C GLU A 53 31.61 12.79 -6.37
N THR A 54 32.88 13.06 -6.06
CA THR A 54 33.73 12.10 -5.37
C THR A 54 33.33 12.05 -3.91
N ARG A 55 32.79 10.91 -3.49
CA ARG A 55 32.54 10.56 -2.09
C ARG A 55 33.75 10.87 -1.23
N GLU A 56 33.56 11.52 -0.09
CA GLU A 56 34.60 11.66 0.91
C GLU A 56 35.10 10.29 1.37
N LYS A 57 36.39 10.21 1.75
CA LYS A 57 36.94 8.93 2.23
C LYS A 57 36.20 8.48 3.48
N PRO A 58 35.89 7.17 3.63
CA PRO A 58 35.20 6.65 4.80
C PRO A 58 35.81 7.15 6.10
N ASN A 59 34.98 7.67 6.99
CA ASN A 59 35.42 8.10 8.31
C ASN A 59 35.95 6.88 9.09
N THR A 60 37.12 7.00 9.69
CA THR A 60 37.72 5.92 10.49
C THR A 60 37.43 6.05 11.98
N LYS A 61 36.71 7.10 12.38
CA LYS A 61 36.28 7.41 13.73
C LYS A 61 34.76 7.35 13.78
N VAL A 62 34.22 6.83 14.89
CA VAL A 62 32.78 6.98 15.18
C VAL A 62 32.48 8.47 15.37
N PRO A 63 31.64 9.09 14.54
CA PRO A 63 31.32 10.50 14.62
C PRO A 63 30.39 10.80 15.82
N SER A 64 30.26 12.07 16.19
CA SER A 64 29.14 12.56 16.97
C SER A 64 27.93 12.74 16.04
N ARG A 65 26.71 12.49 16.55
CA ARG A 65 25.48 12.50 15.76
C ARG A 65 24.40 13.40 16.32
N THR A 66 23.55 13.89 15.42
CA THR A 66 22.27 14.48 15.76
C THR A 66 21.17 13.75 14.98
N VAL A 67 20.41 12.92 15.66
CA VAL A 67 19.25 12.20 15.12
C VAL A 67 18.01 13.08 15.28
N MET A 68 17.37 13.40 14.16
CA MET A 68 16.20 14.27 14.07
C MET A 68 14.99 13.45 13.65
N LEU A 69 13.97 13.35 14.50
CA LEU A 69 12.73 12.67 14.20
C LEU A 69 11.62 13.69 13.94
N TYR A 70 11.01 13.61 12.77
CA TYR A 70 9.85 14.43 12.39
C TYR A 70 8.58 13.59 12.54
N VAL A 71 7.91 13.72 13.69
CA VAL A 71 6.78 12.87 14.11
C VAL A 71 5.46 13.60 13.87
N VAL A 72 4.76 13.19 12.82
CA VAL A 72 3.41 13.65 12.53
C VAL A 72 2.42 12.68 13.16
N GLY A 73 1.86 12.96 14.33
CA GLY A 73 1.10 11.97 15.11
C GLY A 73 -0.10 11.35 14.37
N SER A 74 -0.91 12.16 13.71
CA SER A 74 -2.12 11.74 12.97
C SER A 74 -3.09 10.89 13.81
N ASP A 75 -3.92 10.09 13.12
CA ASP A 75 -4.77 9.08 13.74
C ASP A 75 -3.97 7.88 14.30
N LEU A 76 -2.73 7.69 13.86
CA LEU A 76 -1.83 6.70 14.50
C LEU A 76 -1.60 7.02 15.97
N GLU A 77 -1.47 8.30 16.31
CA GLU A 77 -1.35 8.71 17.70
C GLU A 77 -2.73 8.85 18.36
N SER A 78 -3.66 9.59 17.73
CA SER A 78 -4.93 9.93 18.41
C SER A 78 -5.81 8.71 18.70
N ARG A 79 -5.73 7.63 17.89
CA ARG A 79 -6.49 6.39 18.10
C ARG A 79 -5.68 5.30 18.81
N TYR A 80 -4.40 5.17 18.47
CA TYR A 80 -3.62 3.99 18.84
C TYR A 80 -2.46 4.30 19.80
N GLY A 81 -2.12 5.57 19.98
CA GLY A 81 -0.98 5.97 20.82
C GLY A 81 0.37 5.50 20.26
N ALA A 82 0.45 5.30 18.92
CA ALA A 82 1.63 4.71 18.31
C ALA A 82 2.87 5.60 18.48
N ALA A 83 2.76 6.92 18.22
CA ALA A 83 3.86 7.84 18.47
C ALA A 83 4.26 7.87 19.96
N THR A 84 3.29 7.82 20.86
CA THR A 84 3.56 7.73 22.30
C THR A 84 4.37 6.48 22.66
N MET A 85 4.09 5.32 22.04
CA MET A 85 4.87 4.09 22.26
C MET A 85 6.30 4.26 21.79
N ASP A 86 6.52 4.84 20.60
CA ASP A 86 7.87 5.04 20.06
C ASP A 86 8.66 6.10 20.83
N LEU A 87 8.00 7.15 21.36
CA LEU A 87 8.64 8.07 22.29
C LEU A 87 9.17 7.35 23.55
N MET A 88 8.39 6.39 24.09
CA MET A 88 8.83 5.57 25.23
C MET A 88 9.98 4.62 24.85
N GLU A 89 10.01 4.10 23.62
CA GLU A 89 11.13 3.29 23.12
C GLU A 89 12.40 4.12 22.98
N ILE A 90 12.29 5.36 22.49
CA ILE A 90 13.41 6.31 22.41
C ILE A 90 13.99 6.58 23.80
N GLU A 91 13.14 6.83 24.82
CA GLU A 91 13.58 7.00 26.22
C GLU A 91 14.30 5.76 26.75
N ALA A 92 13.79 4.57 26.40
CA ALA A 92 14.35 3.28 26.82
C ALA A 92 15.52 2.78 25.96
N SER A 93 15.88 3.46 24.88
CA SER A 93 16.84 2.98 23.89
C SER A 93 18.25 2.73 24.43
N GLY A 94 18.66 3.49 25.46
CA GLY A 94 20.01 3.41 26.01
C GLY A 94 21.09 4.03 25.13
N VAL A 95 20.71 4.93 24.22
CA VAL A 95 21.64 5.69 23.38
C VAL A 95 22.70 6.42 24.21
N ASN A 96 23.90 6.56 23.67
CA ASN A 96 24.95 7.32 24.33
C ASN A 96 24.80 8.83 24.09
N GLU A 97 24.02 9.49 24.94
CA GLU A 97 23.71 10.92 24.88
C GLU A 97 24.93 11.86 24.92
N LYS A 98 26.14 11.36 25.26
CA LYS A 98 27.37 12.15 25.19
C LYS A 98 27.92 12.30 23.78
N LYS A 99 27.43 11.51 22.85
CA LYS A 99 27.84 11.48 21.46
C LYS A 99 26.71 11.70 20.49
N THR A 100 25.50 11.35 20.90
CA THR A 100 24.32 11.39 20.05
C THR A 100 23.24 12.24 20.72
N ASN A 101 22.86 13.34 20.08
CA ASN A 101 21.65 14.08 20.41
C ASN A 101 20.47 13.40 19.70
N VAL A 102 19.37 13.20 20.39
CA VAL A 102 18.12 12.72 19.78
C VAL A 102 17.05 13.79 19.97
N LEU A 103 16.60 14.38 18.87
CA LEU A 103 15.57 15.41 18.88
C LEU A 103 14.32 14.91 18.18
N VAL A 104 13.17 15.17 18.78
CA VAL A 104 11.87 14.77 18.24
C VAL A 104 10.97 15.98 18.09
N TYR A 105 10.49 16.25 16.87
CA TYR A 105 9.50 17.30 16.62
C TYR A 105 8.12 16.68 16.50
N THR A 106 7.20 17.05 17.38
CA THR A 106 5.87 16.44 17.48
C THR A 106 4.77 17.41 17.08
N GLY A 107 3.71 16.89 16.45
CA GLY A 107 2.51 17.64 16.09
C GLY A 107 1.55 16.81 15.23
N GLY A 108 0.46 17.40 14.74
CA GLY A 108 -0.40 16.84 13.70
C GLY A 108 -1.49 15.86 14.17
N ALA A 109 -1.47 15.37 15.42
CA ALA A 109 -2.55 14.55 15.99
C ALA A 109 -3.66 15.42 16.60
N LYS A 110 -4.90 14.95 16.55
CA LYS A 110 -6.05 15.59 17.24
C LYS A 110 -6.01 15.39 18.75
N GLU A 111 -5.42 14.31 19.21
CA GLU A 111 -5.25 13.95 20.61
C GLU A 111 -3.92 13.20 20.78
N TRP A 112 -3.22 13.41 21.91
CA TRP A 112 -2.01 12.67 22.24
C TRP A 112 -2.25 11.76 23.46
N GLN A 113 -1.81 10.52 23.38
CA GLN A 113 -2.05 9.50 24.42
C GLN A 113 -1.01 9.55 25.56
N ASN A 114 -0.30 10.67 25.68
CA ASN A 114 0.67 10.93 26.75
C ASN A 114 0.41 12.28 27.41
N THR A 115 1.19 12.64 28.42
CA THR A 115 1.08 13.91 29.15
C THR A 115 2.19 14.90 28.81
N LEU A 116 3.11 14.54 27.93
CA LEU A 116 4.26 15.35 27.54
C LEU A 116 3.91 16.31 26.38
N VAL A 117 3.08 15.83 25.47
CA VAL A 117 2.68 16.57 24.26
C VAL A 117 1.22 16.97 24.37
N ASP A 118 0.92 18.23 24.06
CA ASP A 118 -0.44 18.80 24.00
C ASP A 118 -0.84 19.04 22.53
N GLU A 119 -2.07 18.75 22.19
CA GLU A 119 -2.56 18.87 20.81
C GLU A 119 -2.59 20.31 20.27
N ASP A 120 -2.55 21.32 21.12
CA ASP A 120 -2.59 22.74 20.72
C ASP A 120 -1.21 23.36 20.45
N GLU A 121 -0.13 22.59 20.67
CA GLU A 121 1.26 23.01 20.45
C GLU A 121 2.06 21.98 19.65
N ASN A 122 3.12 22.43 18.97
CA ASN A 122 4.18 21.57 18.48
C ASN A 122 5.38 21.68 19.40
N TYR A 123 6.01 20.56 19.72
CA TYR A 123 7.15 20.51 20.64
C TYR A 123 8.39 19.97 19.97
N ILE A 124 9.54 20.58 20.26
CA ILE A 124 10.83 19.93 20.04
C ILE A 124 11.26 19.35 21.39
N LEU A 125 11.41 18.03 21.39
CA LEU A 125 11.85 17.26 22.55
C LEU A 125 13.31 16.88 22.35
N LEU A 126 14.08 16.86 23.43
CA LEU A 126 15.44 16.34 23.50
C LEU A 126 15.49 15.18 24.48
N LEU A 127 16.13 14.09 24.08
CA LEU A 127 16.46 13.01 25.01
C LEU A 127 17.66 13.42 25.87
N GLU A 128 17.44 13.54 27.18
CA GLU A 128 18.46 13.91 28.17
C GLU A 128 18.22 13.14 29.48
N ASP A 129 19.25 12.46 30.00
CA ASP A 129 19.19 11.62 31.20
C ASP A 129 18.10 10.49 31.08
N GLU A 130 17.96 9.86 29.92
CA GLU A 130 16.97 8.81 29.60
C GLU A 130 15.49 9.29 29.64
N GLU A 131 15.24 10.60 29.59
CA GLU A 131 13.90 11.20 29.55
C GLU A 131 13.79 12.21 28.40
N LEU A 132 12.66 12.24 27.70
CA LEU A 132 12.35 13.27 26.71
C LEU A 132 11.89 14.55 27.40
N THR A 133 12.59 15.64 27.18
CA THR A 133 12.33 16.96 27.77
C THR A 133 12.01 18.00 26.69
N VAL A 134 11.06 18.90 26.97
CA VAL A 134 10.72 19.98 26.04
C VAL A 134 11.83 21.03 26.02
N VAL A 135 12.45 21.22 24.86
CA VAL A 135 13.50 22.27 24.65
C VAL A 135 12.98 23.47 23.87
N GLU A 136 11.93 23.29 23.06
CA GLU A 136 11.28 24.36 22.34
C GLU A 136 9.77 24.02 22.18
N SER A 137 8.90 25.01 22.21
CA SER A 137 7.47 24.83 21.90
C SER A 137 6.94 25.96 21.03
N HIS A 138 6.02 25.62 20.16
CA HIS A 138 5.36 26.54 19.25
C HIS A 138 3.85 26.29 19.30
N LYS A 139 3.07 27.36 19.09
CA LYS A 139 1.66 27.17 18.81
C LYS A 139 1.51 26.21 17.62
N ALA A 140 0.53 25.30 17.69
CA ALA A 140 0.33 24.24 16.68
C ALA A 140 0.42 24.79 15.24
N LYS A 141 1.38 24.23 14.50
CA LYS A 141 1.63 24.48 13.08
C LYS A 141 1.14 23.27 12.28
N ASN A 142 0.89 23.50 11.01
CA ASN A 142 0.58 22.43 10.08
C ASN A 142 1.86 21.63 9.75
N MET A 143 1.92 20.38 10.16
CA MET A 143 3.04 19.47 9.92
C MET A 143 3.16 19.04 8.45
N GLY A 144 2.10 19.15 7.66
CA GLY A 144 2.09 18.95 6.22
C GLY A 144 2.62 20.15 5.41
N LYS A 145 3.51 21.00 5.99
CA LYS A 145 4.09 22.15 5.30
C LYS A 145 5.60 22.14 5.26
N ALA A 146 6.18 22.37 4.09
CA ALA A 146 7.62 22.46 3.87
C ALA A 146 8.29 23.38 4.91
N ALA A 147 7.77 24.59 5.12
CA ALA A 147 8.34 25.53 6.07
C ALA A 147 8.39 25.04 7.51
N THR A 148 7.43 24.19 7.96
CA THR A 148 7.45 23.61 9.30
C THR A 148 8.59 22.60 9.46
N LEU A 149 8.85 21.82 8.43
CA LEU A 149 10.01 20.90 8.39
C LEU A 149 11.32 21.68 8.33
N THR A 150 11.43 22.68 7.46
CA THR A 150 12.65 23.53 7.34
C THR A 150 13.02 24.16 8.68
N GLU A 151 12.06 24.78 9.38
CA GLU A 151 12.29 25.38 10.70
C GLU A 151 12.85 24.39 11.74
N PHE A 152 12.37 23.14 11.71
CA PHE A 152 12.90 22.09 12.58
C PHE A 152 14.35 21.74 12.24
N LEU A 153 14.66 21.59 10.96
CA LEU A 153 16.02 21.27 10.49
C LEU A 153 17.01 22.39 10.83
N GLU A 154 16.60 23.66 10.64
CA GLU A 154 17.38 24.83 11.04
C GLU A 154 17.65 24.85 12.54
N TYR A 155 16.60 24.61 13.36
CA TYR A 155 16.73 24.58 14.80
C TYR A 155 17.73 23.52 15.29
N CYS A 156 17.65 22.31 14.73
CA CYS A 156 18.55 21.21 15.11
C CYS A 156 20.00 21.52 14.73
N GLU A 157 20.23 22.03 13.53
CA GLU A 157 21.58 22.34 13.04
C GLU A 157 22.23 23.48 13.84
N GLU A 158 21.46 24.53 14.19
CA GLU A 158 21.96 25.67 14.95
C GLU A 158 22.25 25.33 16.42
N ASN A 159 21.40 24.52 17.06
CA ASN A 159 21.45 24.31 18.52
C ASN A 159 22.16 23.01 18.91
N TYR A 160 22.19 22.01 18.04
CA TYR A 160 22.76 20.68 18.30
C TYR A 160 23.76 20.26 17.21
N PRO A 161 24.85 21.02 17.02
CA PRO A 161 25.83 20.72 15.98
C PRO A 161 26.56 19.40 16.29
N ALA A 162 26.71 18.57 15.25
CA ALA A 162 27.39 17.28 15.30
C ALA A 162 28.28 17.08 14.06
N ASP A 163 29.04 15.98 14.05
CA ASP A 163 29.82 15.59 12.86
C ASP A 163 28.89 15.11 11.75
N GLU A 164 27.84 14.34 12.10
CA GLU A 164 26.87 13.74 11.19
C GLU A 164 25.44 14.01 11.68
N TYR A 165 24.50 13.94 10.73
CA TYR A 165 23.06 14.16 10.98
C TYR A 165 22.23 13.09 10.31
N GLU A 166 21.25 12.55 11.03
CA GLU A 166 20.23 11.62 10.53
C GLU A 166 18.85 12.26 10.66
N LEU A 167 18.02 12.10 9.61
CA LEU A 167 16.62 12.54 9.61
C LEU A 167 15.70 11.35 9.41
N ILE A 168 14.77 11.14 10.34
CA ILE A 168 13.76 10.07 10.28
C ILE A 168 12.38 10.71 10.26
N PHE A 169 11.60 10.34 9.26
CA PHE A 169 10.20 10.72 9.11
C PHE A 169 9.30 9.63 9.66
N TRP A 170 8.41 9.98 10.56
CA TRP A 170 7.49 9.05 11.24
C TRP A 170 6.05 9.41 10.97
N ASN A 171 5.29 8.59 10.28
CA ASN A 171 3.84 8.65 10.06
C ASN A 171 3.37 7.65 9.01
N HIS A 172 2.15 7.85 8.47
CA HIS A 172 1.71 7.22 7.24
C HIS A 172 2.56 7.64 6.04
N GLY A 173 2.77 6.68 5.13
CA GLY A 173 3.31 6.90 3.80
C GLY A 173 2.39 6.29 2.74
N ALA A 174 2.32 6.89 1.57
CA ALA A 174 1.47 6.44 0.47
C ALA A 174 2.22 6.42 -0.87
N GLY A 175 3.53 6.27 -0.82
CA GLY A 175 4.38 6.22 -1.99
C GLY A 175 4.54 7.57 -2.70
N PRO A 176 5.24 7.58 -3.85
CA PRO A 176 5.70 8.82 -4.48
C PRO A 176 4.58 9.74 -4.97
N LEU A 177 3.42 9.20 -5.30
CA LEU A 177 2.31 10.00 -5.87
C LEU A 177 1.43 10.68 -4.82
N TYR A 178 1.34 10.07 -3.63
CA TYR A 178 0.42 10.54 -2.59
C TYR A 178 1.16 11.20 -1.43
N GLY A 179 2.47 10.92 -1.26
CA GLY A 179 3.32 11.59 -0.29
C GLY A 179 3.35 10.95 1.10
N TYR A 180 3.66 11.77 2.11
CA TYR A 180 3.95 11.37 3.48
C TYR A 180 3.32 12.36 4.49
N GLY A 181 3.04 11.86 5.70
CA GLY A 181 2.87 12.69 6.88
C GLY A 181 1.51 13.37 6.99
N LEU A 182 0.42 12.61 7.10
CA LEU A 182 -0.92 13.15 7.26
C LEU A 182 -1.07 13.92 8.59
N ASP A 183 -1.16 15.24 8.52
CA ASP A 183 -1.59 16.08 9.64
C ASP A 183 -3.11 15.98 9.80
N GLU A 184 -3.57 15.24 10.79
CA GLU A 184 -4.99 14.96 11.04
C GLU A 184 -5.78 16.23 11.38
N LYS A 185 -5.14 17.21 12.05
CA LYS A 185 -5.79 18.48 12.44
C LYS A 185 -6.04 19.40 11.24
N ASN A 186 -5.12 19.39 10.28
CA ASN A 186 -5.18 20.29 9.14
C ASN A 186 -5.66 19.59 7.86
N GLY A 187 -5.74 18.24 7.85
CA GLY A 187 -6.07 17.46 6.66
C GLY A 187 -5.07 17.70 5.54
N ASP A 188 -3.78 17.77 5.85
CA ASP A 188 -2.69 18.15 4.95
C ASP A 188 -1.53 17.16 5.07
N LEU A 189 -0.67 17.11 4.06
CA LEU A 189 0.44 16.16 3.99
C LEU A 189 1.62 16.77 3.22
N LEU A 190 2.79 16.19 3.33
CA LEU A 190 3.97 16.56 2.55
C LEU A 190 4.03 15.73 1.27
N SER A 191 3.79 16.36 0.12
CA SER A 191 4.08 15.79 -1.19
C SER A 191 5.60 15.69 -1.40
N LEU A 192 6.05 14.88 -2.38
CA LEU A 192 7.48 14.82 -2.74
C LEU A 192 8.03 16.20 -3.14
N GLN A 193 7.21 17.06 -3.75
CA GLN A 193 7.61 18.43 -4.08
C GLN A 193 7.83 19.27 -2.81
N GLU A 194 6.92 19.18 -1.83
CA GLU A 194 7.06 19.92 -0.57
C GLU A 194 8.22 19.40 0.27
N LEU A 195 8.53 18.10 0.22
CA LEU A 195 9.74 17.53 0.83
C LEU A 195 11.01 18.08 0.16
N SER A 196 11.02 18.15 -1.18
CA SER A 196 12.10 18.77 -1.94
C SER A 196 12.29 20.24 -1.58
N ASP A 197 11.20 21.01 -1.57
CA ASP A 197 11.22 22.44 -1.24
C ASP A 197 11.73 22.68 0.20
N ALA A 198 11.34 21.82 1.16
CA ALA A 198 11.78 21.92 2.54
C ALA A 198 13.29 21.72 2.69
N LEU A 199 13.84 20.78 1.95
CA LEU A 199 15.29 20.51 1.99
C LEU A 199 16.09 21.57 1.20
N GLU A 200 15.55 22.08 0.09
CA GLU A 200 16.20 23.19 -0.66
C GLU A 200 16.39 24.43 0.22
N ASP A 201 15.41 24.71 1.07
CA ASP A 201 15.43 25.85 2.01
C ASP A 201 16.16 25.52 3.34
N SER A 202 16.60 24.25 3.56
CA SER A 202 17.24 23.80 4.81
C SER A 202 18.77 24.05 4.80
N PRO A 203 19.45 23.91 5.95
CA PRO A 203 20.91 24.00 6.02
C PRO A 203 21.64 22.80 5.37
N PHE A 204 20.90 21.77 4.93
CA PHE A 204 21.48 20.57 4.31
C PHE A 204 21.45 20.66 2.79
N GLY A 205 22.41 20.01 2.12
CA GLY A 205 22.54 19.98 0.67
C GLY A 205 23.88 19.42 0.24
N LYS A 206 24.25 19.55 -1.03
CA LYS A 206 25.48 18.97 -1.62
C LYS A 206 26.77 19.22 -0.81
N SER A 207 26.88 20.35 -0.12
CA SER A 207 28.06 20.69 0.67
C SER A 207 28.01 20.22 2.12
N LYS A 208 26.83 19.80 2.59
CA LYS A 208 26.57 19.28 3.93
C LYS A 208 25.37 18.35 3.85
N LYS A 209 25.60 17.11 3.45
CA LYS A 209 24.56 16.11 3.38
C LYS A 209 24.22 15.58 4.76
N LEU A 210 22.99 15.09 4.91
CA LEU A 210 22.63 14.17 5.97
C LEU A 210 23.39 12.86 5.75
N GLU A 211 23.86 12.22 6.80
CA GLU A 211 24.46 10.89 6.70
C GLU A 211 23.42 9.87 6.26
N LEU A 212 22.21 9.97 6.83
CA LEU A 212 21.09 9.09 6.51
C LEU A 212 19.77 9.85 6.58
N LEU A 213 18.85 9.50 5.66
CA LEU A 213 17.46 9.90 5.71
C LEU A 213 16.59 8.63 5.69
N GLY A 214 15.63 8.53 6.61
CA GLY A 214 14.77 7.37 6.74
C GLY A 214 13.28 7.70 6.80
N PHE A 215 12.45 6.75 6.38
CA PHE A 215 11.00 6.80 6.53
C PHE A 215 10.52 5.58 7.32
N ASP A 216 10.15 5.79 8.56
CA ASP A 216 9.31 4.90 9.33
C ASP A 216 7.86 5.13 8.87
N ALA A 217 7.57 4.62 7.69
CA ALA A 217 6.34 4.90 6.95
C ALA A 217 6.16 3.96 5.75
N CYS A 218 4.91 3.61 5.45
CA CYS A 218 4.52 2.71 4.37
C CYS A 218 4.95 3.21 2.98
N LEU A 219 5.40 2.32 2.09
CA LEU A 219 5.53 2.52 0.65
C LEU A 219 6.52 3.60 0.19
N MET A 220 7.34 4.15 1.08
CA MET A 220 8.27 5.23 0.73
C MET A 220 9.57 4.72 0.08
N GLY A 221 9.83 3.40 0.08
CA GLY A 221 11.00 2.76 -0.52
C GLY A 221 10.94 2.69 -2.05
N SER A 222 10.71 3.84 -2.71
CA SER A 222 10.69 3.95 -4.17
C SER A 222 11.85 4.80 -4.69
N ILE A 223 12.25 4.52 -5.94
CA ILE A 223 13.34 5.28 -6.60
C ILE A 223 12.99 6.75 -6.79
N GLU A 224 11.71 7.08 -7.02
CA GLU A 224 11.22 8.45 -7.14
C GLU A 224 11.32 9.21 -5.82
N THR A 225 11.05 8.53 -4.70
CA THR A 225 11.21 9.11 -3.37
C THR A 225 12.70 9.35 -3.08
N ALA A 226 13.55 8.36 -3.30
CA ALA A 226 14.99 8.46 -3.11
C ALA A 226 15.60 9.59 -3.96
N TRP A 227 15.08 9.81 -5.18
CA TRP A 227 15.53 10.86 -6.08
C TRP A 227 15.44 12.26 -5.49
N VAL A 228 14.41 12.53 -4.69
CA VAL A 228 14.25 13.84 -4.02
C VAL A 228 15.40 14.13 -3.08
N PHE A 229 15.96 13.10 -2.46
CA PHE A 229 16.96 13.23 -1.39
C PHE A 229 18.41 13.09 -1.85
N ARG A 230 18.68 12.76 -3.12
CA ARG A 230 20.00 12.47 -3.66
C ARG A 230 21.06 13.57 -3.41
N ASP A 231 20.61 14.83 -3.40
CA ASP A 231 21.49 15.99 -3.17
C ASP A 231 21.62 16.36 -1.67
N TYR A 232 20.80 15.72 -0.80
CA TYR A 232 20.64 16.10 0.60
C TYR A 232 21.08 15.03 1.60
N ALA A 233 21.13 13.76 1.17
CA ALA A 233 21.55 12.66 2.02
C ALA A 233 22.54 11.75 1.29
N GLU A 234 23.31 10.95 2.06
CA GLU A 234 24.20 9.93 1.52
C GLU A 234 23.50 8.59 1.39
N TYR A 235 22.70 8.23 2.41
CA TYR A 235 21.95 6.97 2.47
C TYR A 235 20.47 7.24 2.70
N PHE A 236 19.64 6.29 2.22
CA PHE A 236 18.20 6.36 2.35
C PHE A 236 17.66 5.02 2.83
N VAL A 237 16.82 5.02 3.89
CA VAL A 237 16.18 3.83 4.45
C VAL A 237 14.66 3.94 4.36
N ALA A 238 14.01 2.98 3.71
CA ALA A 238 12.55 2.96 3.63
C ALA A 238 12.01 1.58 3.21
N SER A 239 10.70 1.36 3.44
CA SER A 239 9.98 0.16 3.07
C SER A 239 9.33 0.27 1.69
N GLN A 240 9.41 -0.81 0.89
CA GLN A 240 8.66 -0.96 -0.35
C GLN A 240 7.19 -1.33 -0.09
N GLU A 241 6.90 -2.06 1.01
CA GLU A 241 5.58 -2.54 1.37
C GLU A 241 4.94 -1.65 2.46
N ILE A 242 3.68 -1.88 2.76
CA ILE A 242 2.99 -1.29 3.90
C ILE A 242 3.63 -1.83 5.17
N GLU A 243 4.13 -0.96 6.03
CA GLU A 243 4.69 -1.33 7.33
C GLU A 243 3.58 -1.70 8.32
N PRO A 244 3.81 -2.67 9.23
CA PRO A 244 2.89 -2.91 10.33
C PRO A 244 2.88 -1.73 11.31
N GLY A 245 1.77 -1.55 12.02
CA GLY A 245 1.52 -0.37 12.83
C GLY A 245 2.44 -0.15 14.05
N GLN A 246 3.37 -1.08 14.33
CA GLN A 246 4.40 -0.91 15.36
C GLN A 246 5.64 -0.14 14.85
N GLY A 247 5.75 0.12 13.55
CA GLY A 247 6.88 0.87 12.98
C GLY A 247 8.25 0.22 13.23
N TRP A 248 9.26 1.07 13.35
CA TRP A 248 10.64 0.65 13.63
C TRP A 248 10.88 0.39 15.11
N ASP A 249 11.88 -0.43 15.45
CA ASP A 249 12.37 -0.62 16.84
C ASP A 249 13.46 0.40 17.16
N TYR A 250 13.12 1.45 17.91
CA TYR A 250 14.03 2.53 18.26
C TYR A 250 15.16 2.12 19.23
N ALA A 251 15.19 0.89 19.69
CA ALA A 251 16.34 0.35 20.42
C ALA A 251 17.62 0.34 19.57
N PHE A 252 17.53 0.45 18.23
CA PHE A 252 18.68 0.59 17.33
C PHE A 252 19.57 1.79 17.69
N LEU A 253 19.02 2.84 18.31
CA LEU A 253 19.76 4.03 18.72
C LEU A 253 20.97 3.70 19.64
N SER A 254 20.89 2.62 20.41
CA SER A 254 22.00 2.17 21.27
C SER A 254 23.25 1.72 20.49
N GLU A 255 23.08 1.30 19.24
CA GLU A 255 24.17 0.76 18.42
C GLU A 255 24.93 1.84 17.63
N LEU A 256 24.41 3.08 17.58
CA LEU A 256 25.01 4.17 16.83
C LEU A 256 26.46 4.46 17.24
N ASP A 257 26.81 4.16 18.49
CA ASP A 257 28.18 4.25 19.01
C ASP A 257 29.17 3.31 18.30
N GLY A 258 28.67 2.28 17.62
CA GLY A 258 29.44 1.34 16.81
C GLY A 258 29.58 1.75 15.36
N CYS A 259 28.67 2.57 14.84
CA CYS A 259 28.55 2.91 13.43
C CYS A 259 29.50 4.05 13.04
N LYS A 260 30.19 3.89 11.91
CA LYS A 260 31.20 4.86 11.42
C LYS A 260 30.67 5.70 10.24
N ASN A 261 29.62 5.24 9.61
CA ASN A 261 29.06 5.81 8.38
C ASN A 261 27.59 5.36 8.23
N GLY A 262 26.86 5.99 7.31
CA GLY A 262 25.43 5.81 7.15
C GLY A 262 25.01 4.43 6.67
N ASP A 263 25.85 3.67 5.94
CA ASP A 263 25.53 2.29 5.57
C ASP A 263 25.52 1.37 6.80
N GLU A 264 26.46 1.56 7.75
CA GLU A 264 26.42 0.83 9.03
C GLU A 264 25.18 1.23 9.86
N VAL A 265 24.78 2.52 9.86
CA VAL A 265 23.54 2.98 10.52
C VAL A 265 22.31 2.36 9.86
N GLY A 266 22.20 2.45 8.52
CA GLY A 266 21.06 1.89 7.78
C GLY A 266 20.92 0.38 7.97
N LYS A 267 22.07 -0.33 7.96
CA LYS A 267 22.09 -1.76 8.27
C LYS A 267 21.55 -2.08 9.66
N VAL A 268 21.97 -1.35 10.69
CA VAL A 268 21.51 -1.54 12.06
C VAL A 268 19.99 -1.30 12.15
N ILE A 269 19.46 -0.27 11.51
CA ILE A 269 18.02 -0.01 11.46
C ILE A 269 17.27 -1.22 10.86
N VAL A 270 17.73 -1.72 9.70
CA VAL A 270 17.10 -2.87 9.04
C VAL A 270 17.19 -4.13 9.91
N GLU A 271 18.34 -4.42 10.54
CA GLU A 271 18.51 -5.59 11.42
C GLU A 271 17.57 -5.53 12.63
N TYR A 272 17.45 -4.38 13.32
CA TYR A 272 16.56 -4.22 14.46
C TYR A 272 15.08 -4.36 14.08
N TYR A 273 14.68 -3.77 12.95
CA TYR A 273 13.33 -3.93 12.41
C TYR A 273 12.97 -5.40 12.18
N PHE A 274 13.85 -6.17 11.51
CA PHE A 274 13.59 -7.58 11.24
C PHE A 274 13.67 -8.45 12.49
N ASP A 275 14.62 -8.24 13.39
CA ASP A 275 14.72 -8.96 14.65
C ASP A 275 13.46 -8.76 15.51
N PHE A 276 12.95 -7.52 15.59
CA PHE A 276 11.70 -7.21 16.28
C PHE A 276 10.51 -7.98 15.70
N TYR A 277 10.31 -7.91 14.39
CA TYR A 277 9.17 -8.58 13.73
C TYR A 277 9.31 -10.10 13.73
N GLU A 278 10.50 -10.66 13.56
CA GLU A 278 10.71 -12.10 13.71
C GLU A 278 10.34 -12.58 15.11
N ASP A 279 10.72 -11.84 16.14
CA ASP A 279 10.37 -12.14 17.52
C ASP A 279 8.87 -11.98 17.79
N LEU A 280 8.24 -10.95 17.24
CA LEU A 280 6.81 -10.74 17.31
C LEU A 280 6.05 -11.88 16.64
N PHE A 281 6.44 -12.28 15.44
CA PHE A 281 5.80 -13.38 14.68
C PHE A 281 6.01 -14.74 15.36
N LYS A 282 7.17 -15.00 15.98
CA LYS A 282 7.41 -16.18 16.81
C LYS A 282 6.51 -16.23 18.03
N LYS A 283 6.31 -15.10 18.72
CA LYS A 283 5.44 -14.98 19.91
C LYS A 283 3.97 -14.96 19.55
N SER A 284 3.62 -14.29 18.46
CA SER A 284 2.28 -14.15 17.93
C SER A 284 2.23 -14.49 16.42
N PRO A 285 2.19 -15.77 16.05
CA PRO A 285 2.12 -16.16 14.64
C PRO A 285 0.89 -15.61 13.89
N ARG A 286 -0.06 -15.04 14.63
CA ARG A 286 -1.23 -14.37 14.08
C ARG A 286 -0.89 -13.00 13.50
N ALA A 287 0.17 -12.35 14.02
CA ALA A 287 0.62 -11.03 13.57
C ALA A 287 1.51 -11.09 12.31
N GLU A 288 1.86 -12.31 11.82
CA GLU A 288 2.73 -12.47 10.65
C GLU A 288 2.12 -11.80 9.42
N THR A 289 2.89 -10.91 8.80
CA THR A 289 2.52 -10.17 7.59
C THR A 289 3.74 -9.94 6.71
N GLU A 290 3.54 -9.46 5.48
CA GLU A 290 4.63 -9.05 4.58
C GLU A 290 5.33 -7.80 5.14
N ILE A 291 6.66 -7.85 5.22
CA ILE A 291 7.53 -6.75 5.64
C ILE A 291 8.74 -6.64 4.72
N THR A 292 9.19 -5.43 4.47
CA THR A 292 10.40 -5.10 3.71
C THR A 292 11.06 -3.89 4.34
N LEU A 293 12.37 -3.81 4.36
CA LEU A 293 13.11 -2.59 4.65
C LEU A 293 14.47 -2.66 3.96
N SER A 294 14.92 -1.55 3.41
CA SER A 294 16.20 -1.49 2.71
C SER A 294 16.94 -0.19 2.97
N CYS A 295 18.26 -0.26 2.92
CA CYS A 295 19.18 0.87 2.89
C CYS A 295 19.82 0.95 1.51
N VAL A 296 19.78 2.14 0.90
CA VAL A 296 20.34 2.40 -0.43
C VAL A 296 21.35 3.53 -0.39
N ASP A 297 22.37 3.45 -1.27
CA ASP A 297 23.41 4.46 -1.45
C ASP A 297 22.97 5.48 -2.50
N LEU A 298 22.67 6.71 -2.08
CA LEU A 298 22.20 7.78 -2.97
C LEU A 298 23.30 8.29 -3.95
N TYR A 299 24.57 7.98 -3.72
CA TYR A 299 25.62 8.28 -4.71
C TYR A 299 25.54 7.37 -5.95
N ALA A 300 25.06 6.14 -5.79
CA ALA A 300 24.87 5.21 -6.91
C ALA A 300 23.59 5.48 -7.72
N LEU A 301 22.67 6.33 -7.22
CA LEU A 301 21.36 6.57 -7.84
C LEU A 301 21.47 7.12 -9.28
N GLY A 302 22.50 7.90 -9.60
CA GLY A 302 22.69 8.42 -10.95
C GLY A 302 22.96 7.34 -12.01
N ASP A 303 23.67 6.27 -11.64
CA ASP A 303 23.90 5.13 -12.53
C ASP A 303 22.61 4.31 -12.72
N VAL A 304 21.79 4.17 -11.66
CA VAL A 304 20.46 3.54 -11.77
C VAL A 304 19.53 4.35 -12.67
N GLU A 305 19.46 5.69 -12.51
CA GLU A 305 18.65 6.55 -13.39
C GLU A 305 19.05 6.42 -14.84
N LYS A 306 20.35 6.45 -15.14
CA LYS A 306 20.88 6.32 -16.50
C LYS A 306 20.48 4.98 -17.13
N ALA A 307 20.68 3.88 -16.41
CA ALA A 307 20.33 2.54 -16.90
C ALA A 307 18.80 2.38 -17.06
N LEU A 308 18.02 2.94 -16.13
CA LEU A 308 16.56 3.01 -16.22
C LEU A 308 16.11 3.75 -17.48
N GLU A 309 16.65 4.92 -17.73
CA GLU A 309 16.33 5.72 -18.91
C GLU A 309 16.68 5.00 -20.23
N GLU A 310 17.83 4.33 -20.29
CA GLU A 310 18.26 3.59 -21.47
C GLU A 310 17.31 2.42 -21.76
N LEU A 311 16.97 1.63 -20.77
CA LEU A 311 16.02 0.52 -20.91
C LEU A 311 14.66 1.02 -21.38
N PHE A 312 14.09 2.01 -20.70
CA PHE A 312 12.73 2.45 -21.02
C PHE A 312 12.62 3.35 -22.25
N GLU A 313 13.68 4.01 -22.70
CA GLU A 313 13.75 4.66 -24.02
C GLU A 313 13.66 3.62 -25.13
N ASN A 314 14.41 2.52 -25.03
CA ASN A 314 14.38 1.44 -26.03
C ASN A 314 12.99 0.76 -26.07
N ILE A 315 12.38 0.53 -24.90
CA ILE A 315 11.00 0.02 -24.83
C ILE A 315 10.00 1.00 -25.47
N ASP A 316 10.13 2.31 -25.21
CA ASP A 316 9.24 3.34 -25.76
C ASP A 316 9.34 3.44 -27.28
N ASP A 317 10.56 3.34 -27.84
CA ASP A 317 10.81 3.34 -29.29
C ASP A 317 10.16 2.12 -29.97
N ASP A 318 10.08 0.99 -29.26
CA ASP A 318 9.49 -0.26 -29.75
C ASP A 318 7.98 -0.39 -29.47
N LEU A 319 7.36 0.58 -28.77
CA LEU A 319 5.97 0.49 -28.34
C LEU A 319 4.98 0.28 -29.50
N GLY A 320 4.38 -0.92 -29.55
CA GLY A 320 3.33 -1.34 -30.48
C GLY A 320 2.55 -2.51 -29.91
N ASP A 321 1.52 -3.00 -30.62
CA ASP A 321 0.59 -4.04 -30.13
C ASP A 321 1.30 -5.29 -29.56
N GLY A 322 2.44 -5.70 -30.11
CA GLY A 322 3.23 -6.84 -29.63
C GLY A 322 3.96 -6.50 -28.33
N THR A 323 4.72 -5.42 -28.37
CA THR A 323 5.53 -4.95 -27.24
C THR A 323 4.67 -4.63 -26.03
N ILE A 324 3.57 -3.88 -26.19
CA ILE A 324 2.68 -3.52 -25.10
C ILE A 324 2.14 -4.76 -24.37
N LYS A 325 1.86 -5.84 -25.10
CA LYS A 325 1.38 -7.09 -24.50
C LYS A 325 2.45 -7.78 -23.64
N GLU A 326 3.69 -7.84 -24.13
CA GLU A 326 4.78 -8.47 -23.37
C GLU A 326 5.19 -7.63 -22.15
N ILE A 327 5.34 -6.31 -22.32
CA ILE A 327 5.63 -5.41 -21.20
C ILE A 327 4.51 -5.44 -20.15
N SER A 328 3.25 -5.42 -20.56
CA SER A 328 2.12 -5.56 -19.63
C SER A 328 2.16 -6.89 -18.87
N ARG A 329 2.60 -7.97 -19.53
CA ARG A 329 2.78 -9.28 -18.89
C ARG A 329 3.92 -9.27 -17.87
N CYS A 330 5.06 -8.64 -18.20
CA CYS A 330 6.15 -8.44 -17.25
C CYS A 330 5.69 -7.60 -16.05
N ARG A 331 5.01 -6.48 -16.31
CA ARG A 331 4.45 -5.62 -15.26
C ARG A 331 3.47 -6.36 -14.35
N TYR A 332 2.56 -7.13 -14.91
CA TYR A 332 1.60 -7.93 -14.13
C TYR A 332 2.29 -8.98 -13.25
N LYS A 333 3.35 -9.63 -13.74
CA LYS A 333 4.10 -10.66 -13.00
C LYS A 333 5.07 -10.07 -11.98
N SER A 334 5.44 -8.80 -12.10
CA SER A 334 6.33 -8.13 -11.15
C SER A 334 5.72 -8.14 -9.76
N LYS A 335 6.56 -8.28 -8.72
CA LYS A 335 6.08 -8.11 -7.34
C LYS A 335 5.54 -6.69 -7.21
N ALA A 336 4.28 -6.58 -6.82
CA ALA A 336 3.61 -5.31 -6.59
C ALA A 336 3.38 -5.12 -5.10
N PHE A 337 3.49 -3.87 -4.64
CA PHE A 337 3.36 -3.47 -3.25
C PHE A 337 2.09 -2.66 -2.99
N GLY A 338 1.69 -2.56 -1.71
CA GLY A 338 0.54 -1.77 -1.29
C GLY A 338 -0.82 -2.39 -1.65
N LYS A 339 -0.89 -3.70 -1.91
CA LYS A 339 -2.15 -4.39 -2.25
C LYS A 339 -2.92 -4.92 -1.05
N PHE A 340 -2.30 -4.94 0.13
CA PHE A 340 -2.93 -5.45 1.34
C PHE A 340 -3.86 -4.38 1.94
N ALA A 341 -5.09 -4.80 2.29
CA ALA A 341 -6.06 -3.98 3.03
C ALA A 341 -6.39 -2.60 2.44
N SER A 342 -6.00 -2.31 1.19
CA SER A 342 -6.28 -1.04 0.52
C SER A 342 -7.20 -1.23 -0.68
N SER A 343 -8.12 -0.29 -0.86
CA SER A 343 -8.92 -0.17 -2.10
C SER A 343 -8.17 0.64 -3.18
N THR A 344 -7.06 1.28 -2.82
CA THR A 344 -6.23 2.09 -3.70
C THR A 344 -5.13 1.24 -4.31
N SER A 345 -4.92 1.31 -5.62
CA SER A 345 -3.72 0.76 -6.24
C SER A 345 -2.68 1.87 -6.35
N TYR A 346 -1.49 1.60 -5.83
CA TYR A 346 -0.35 2.52 -5.89
C TYR A 346 0.46 2.36 -7.16
N ASP A 347 0.21 1.30 -7.93
CA ASP A 347 0.97 0.94 -9.13
C ASP A 347 2.50 0.88 -8.89
N LEU A 348 2.90 0.50 -7.67
CA LEU A 348 4.30 0.28 -7.29
C LEU A 348 4.69 -1.17 -7.53
N VAL A 349 5.83 -1.37 -8.19
CA VAL A 349 6.43 -2.70 -8.39
C VAL A 349 7.88 -2.70 -8.02
N ASP A 350 8.39 -3.86 -7.67
CA ASP A 350 9.81 -4.09 -7.46
C ASP A 350 10.59 -3.85 -8.75
N LEU A 351 11.56 -2.93 -8.71
CA LEU A 351 12.32 -2.55 -9.89
C LEU A 351 13.27 -3.66 -10.35
N LYS A 352 13.91 -4.36 -9.41
CA LYS A 352 14.83 -5.47 -9.71
C LYS A 352 14.07 -6.64 -10.33
N HIS A 353 12.89 -6.99 -9.78
CA HIS A 353 12.08 -8.06 -10.33
C HIS A 353 11.50 -7.69 -11.72
N LEU A 354 11.09 -6.43 -11.92
CA LEU A 354 10.64 -5.95 -13.24
C LEU A 354 11.77 -6.05 -14.26
N ALA A 355 12.98 -5.57 -13.92
CA ALA A 355 14.15 -5.67 -14.80
C ALA A 355 14.48 -7.14 -15.15
N THR A 356 14.47 -8.04 -14.17
CA THR A 356 14.68 -9.48 -14.39
C THR A 356 13.65 -10.09 -15.35
N LEU A 357 12.39 -9.65 -15.31
CA LEU A 357 11.36 -10.12 -16.22
C LEU A 357 11.50 -9.54 -17.64
N LEU A 358 12.22 -8.45 -17.78
CA LEU A 358 12.50 -7.78 -19.07
C LEU A 358 13.75 -8.31 -19.77
N GLU A 359 14.60 -9.11 -19.10
CA GLU A 359 15.86 -9.68 -19.67
C GLU A 359 15.62 -10.52 -20.94
N ASP A 360 14.47 -11.20 -21.06
CA ASP A 360 14.16 -12.01 -22.25
C ASP A 360 14.00 -11.15 -23.53
N GLU A 361 13.54 -9.89 -23.40
CA GLU A 361 13.25 -9.00 -24.53
C GLU A 361 14.33 -7.90 -24.70
N TYR A 362 14.93 -7.43 -23.59
CA TYR A 362 15.92 -6.35 -23.53
C TYR A 362 17.12 -6.77 -22.65
N PRO A 363 17.91 -7.78 -23.08
CA PRO A 363 18.92 -8.41 -22.23
C PRO A 363 20.03 -7.47 -21.80
N ASP A 364 20.58 -6.68 -22.73
CA ASP A 364 21.74 -5.81 -22.44
C ASP A 364 21.37 -4.63 -21.51
N GLU A 365 20.20 -4.02 -21.74
CA GLU A 365 19.70 -2.89 -20.97
C GLU A 365 19.18 -3.33 -19.59
N ALA A 366 18.52 -4.49 -19.51
CA ALA A 366 18.07 -5.05 -18.26
C ALA A 366 19.24 -5.48 -17.37
N GLU A 367 20.29 -6.12 -17.94
CA GLU A 367 21.51 -6.46 -17.22
C GLU A 367 22.20 -5.20 -16.66
N ALA A 368 22.30 -4.12 -17.46
CA ALA A 368 22.88 -2.86 -17.01
C ALA A 368 22.10 -2.23 -15.84
N LEU A 369 20.77 -2.30 -15.85
CA LEU A 369 19.95 -1.83 -14.74
C LEU A 369 20.10 -2.71 -13.50
N LEU A 370 20.18 -4.03 -13.66
CA LEU A 370 20.38 -4.97 -12.54
C LEU A 370 21.74 -4.76 -11.88
N ASP A 371 22.81 -4.56 -12.67
CA ASP A 371 24.16 -4.25 -12.16
C ASP A 371 24.15 -2.94 -11.36
N ALA A 372 23.49 -1.90 -11.88
CA ALA A 372 23.39 -0.62 -11.17
C ALA A 372 22.58 -0.75 -9.85
N LEU A 373 21.54 -1.57 -9.83
CA LEU A 373 20.76 -1.83 -8.62
C LEU A 373 21.55 -2.62 -7.57
N GLU A 374 22.47 -3.49 -7.96
CA GLU A 374 23.33 -4.25 -7.04
C GLU A 374 24.30 -3.32 -6.26
N GLU A 375 24.78 -2.26 -6.91
CA GLU A 375 25.61 -1.24 -6.25
C GLU A 375 24.78 -0.24 -5.42
N TYR A 376 23.54 0.00 -5.82
CA TYR A 376 22.64 0.96 -5.19
C TYR A 376 22.03 0.45 -3.87
N VAL A 377 21.56 -0.82 -3.83
CA VAL A 377 20.95 -1.42 -2.62
C VAL A 377 22.07 -2.03 -1.76
N VAL A 378 22.50 -1.30 -0.73
CA VAL A 378 23.64 -1.71 0.10
C VAL A 378 23.28 -2.72 1.17
N TYR A 379 22.05 -2.67 1.67
CA TYR A 379 21.51 -3.66 2.60
C TYR A 379 20.00 -3.75 2.49
N GLU A 380 19.47 -4.95 2.47
CA GLU A 380 18.01 -5.17 2.47
C GLU A 380 17.67 -6.47 3.20
N ASP A 381 16.49 -6.50 3.82
CA ASP A 381 15.86 -7.73 4.28
C ASP A 381 14.37 -7.73 3.94
N SER A 382 13.81 -8.92 3.74
CA SER A 382 12.43 -9.08 3.32
C SER A 382 11.92 -10.49 3.55
N ASN A 383 10.71 -10.65 4.10
CA ASN A 383 10.00 -11.92 4.06
C ASN A 383 9.14 -12.06 2.78
N VAL A 384 9.26 -11.12 1.85
CA VAL A 384 8.47 -11.02 0.61
C VAL A 384 9.28 -11.55 -0.56
N LYS A 385 8.76 -12.58 -1.22
CA LYS A 385 9.43 -13.15 -2.40
C LYS A 385 9.51 -12.11 -3.53
N ASN A 386 10.69 -12.00 -4.16
CA ASN A 386 10.99 -11.08 -5.26
C ASN A 386 10.94 -9.60 -4.86
N ALA A 387 11.08 -9.26 -3.60
CA ALA A 387 11.45 -7.93 -3.19
C ALA A 387 12.97 -7.76 -3.36
N GLY A 388 13.41 -6.67 -3.92
CA GLY A 388 14.81 -6.37 -4.24
C GLY A 388 15.25 -4.98 -3.73
N GLY A 389 14.58 -4.45 -2.71
CA GLY A 389 14.98 -3.28 -1.94
C GLY A 389 14.49 -1.93 -2.49
N VAL A 390 14.02 -1.83 -3.73
CA VAL A 390 13.49 -0.57 -4.26
C VAL A 390 12.31 -0.80 -5.20
N SER A 391 11.25 -0.01 -5.04
CA SER A 391 10.09 0.00 -5.94
C SER A 391 10.17 1.15 -6.96
N ILE A 392 9.33 1.05 -7.99
CA ILE A 392 9.10 2.09 -9.00
C ILE A 392 7.60 2.19 -9.31
N TYR A 393 7.10 3.41 -9.53
CA TYR A 393 5.75 3.61 -10.05
C TYR A 393 5.67 3.20 -11.51
N HIS A 394 4.87 2.21 -11.82
CA HIS A 394 4.62 1.77 -13.21
C HIS A 394 3.12 1.61 -13.43
N PRO A 395 2.46 2.46 -14.25
CA PRO A 395 1.01 2.51 -14.38
C PRO A 395 0.46 1.22 -14.99
N TYR A 396 -0.54 0.61 -14.32
CA TYR A 396 -1.20 -0.60 -14.80
C TYR A 396 -2.64 -0.70 -14.32
N ASP A 397 -2.87 -0.76 -13.00
CA ASP A 397 -4.21 -0.87 -12.42
C ASP A 397 -4.97 0.46 -12.54
N THR A 398 -4.24 1.58 -12.44
CA THR A 398 -4.78 2.94 -12.56
C THR A 398 -4.07 3.77 -13.64
N PRO A 399 -4.11 3.35 -14.92
CA PRO A 399 -3.34 4.00 -15.98
C PRO A 399 -3.73 5.47 -16.22
N THR A 400 -4.85 5.93 -15.70
CA THR A 400 -5.29 7.33 -15.78
C THR A 400 -4.43 8.27 -14.95
N LEU A 401 -3.81 7.76 -13.87
CA LEU A 401 -2.92 8.53 -12.98
C LEU A 401 -1.56 8.86 -13.62
N ALA A 402 -1.16 8.15 -14.69
CA ALA A 402 0.13 8.35 -15.35
C ALA A 402 0.38 9.82 -15.75
N LYS A 403 -0.67 10.56 -16.09
CA LYS A 403 -0.57 11.97 -16.46
C LYS A 403 -0.21 12.86 -15.25
N ASP A 404 -0.78 12.58 -14.09
CA ASP A 404 -0.50 13.37 -12.88
C ASP A 404 0.83 12.96 -12.26
N ALA A 405 1.15 11.66 -12.28
CA ALA A 405 2.50 11.15 -11.99
C ALA A 405 3.57 11.86 -12.83
N SER A 406 3.35 11.94 -14.15
CA SER A 406 4.30 12.62 -15.04
C SER A 406 4.48 14.10 -14.76
N LYS A 407 3.44 14.80 -14.29
CA LYS A 407 3.59 16.21 -13.89
C LYS A 407 4.49 16.35 -12.67
N LEU A 408 4.28 15.51 -11.66
CA LEU A 408 5.10 15.49 -10.46
C LEU A 408 6.54 15.14 -10.79
N LEU A 409 6.77 14.02 -11.46
CA LEU A 409 8.12 13.54 -11.79
C LEU A 409 8.90 14.50 -12.69
N ASN A 410 8.22 15.18 -13.64
CA ASN A 410 8.85 16.23 -14.43
C ASN A 410 9.19 17.46 -13.57
N ALA A 411 8.37 17.84 -12.60
CA ALA A 411 8.69 18.94 -11.68
C ALA A 411 9.92 18.64 -10.85
N LEU A 412 10.08 17.38 -10.43
CA LEU A 412 11.24 16.87 -9.70
C LEU A 412 12.46 16.59 -10.61
N SER A 413 12.32 16.75 -11.92
CA SER A 413 13.35 16.40 -12.92
C SER A 413 13.82 14.93 -12.84
N PHE A 414 12.94 14.02 -12.48
CA PHE A 414 13.23 12.59 -12.41
C PHE A 414 13.12 11.94 -13.79
N ALA A 415 14.17 11.24 -14.23
CA ALA A 415 14.24 10.33 -15.36
C ALA A 415 13.30 10.71 -16.55
N PRO A 416 13.56 11.79 -17.31
CA PRO A 416 12.61 12.32 -18.33
C PRO A 416 12.19 11.32 -19.40
N LYS A 417 13.07 10.38 -19.77
CA LYS A 417 12.76 9.35 -20.76
C LYS A 417 11.79 8.32 -20.18
N TYR A 418 11.99 7.90 -18.94
CA TYR A 418 11.06 7.05 -18.21
C TYR A 418 9.68 7.71 -18.07
N VAL A 419 9.64 9.00 -17.74
CA VAL A 419 8.39 9.76 -17.66
C VAL A 419 7.68 9.84 -19.03
N THR A 420 8.41 9.92 -20.12
CA THR A 420 7.85 9.86 -21.49
C THR A 420 7.24 8.48 -21.74
N TYR A 421 8.00 7.43 -21.43
CA TYR A 421 7.55 6.04 -21.58
C TYR A 421 6.25 5.76 -20.80
N ILE A 422 6.15 6.07 -19.50
CA ILE A 422 4.93 5.76 -18.71
C ILE A 422 3.67 6.42 -19.29
N ASN A 423 3.79 7.61 -19.88
CA ASN A 423 2.68 8.27 -20.57
C ASN A 423 2.28 7.52 -21.87
N ASN A 424 3.26 7.10 -22.64
CA ASN A 424 3.03 6.40 -23.90
C ASN A 424 2.50 4.99 -23.62
N PHE A 425 3.12 4.27 -22.67
CA PHE A 425 2.66 2.97 -22.22
C PHE A 425 1.20 3.01 -21.74
N SER A 426 0.85 3.95 -20.88
CA SER A 426 -0.52 4.12 -20.38
C SER A 426 -1.54 4.37 -21.49
N LYS A 427 -1.19 5.13 -22.54
CA LYS A 427 -2.07 5.36 -23.71
C LYS A 427 -2.24 4.09 -24.54
N GLU A 428 -1.12 3.40 -24.85
CA GLU A 428 -1.16 2.18 -25.63
C GLU A 428 -1.82 1.03 -24.87
N LEU A 429 -1.62 0.93 -23.54
CA LEU A 429 -2.31 -0.03 -22.68
C LEU A 429 -3.83 0.10 -22.81
N ARG A 430 -4.36 1.30 -22.61
CA ARG A 430 -5.81 1.58 -22.73
C ARG A 430 -6.34 1.37 -24.14
N LYS A 431 -5.55 1.70 -25.18
CA LYS A 431 -5.91 1.49 -26.57
C LYS A 431 -5.92 0.00 -26.91
N SER A 432 -4.92 -0.76 -26.48
CA SER A 432 -4.78 -2.18 -26.76
C SER A 432 -5.78 -3.02 -25.95
N GLY A 433 -6.13 -2.60 -24.73
CA GLY A 433 -7.17 -3.20 -23.90
C GLY A 433 -8.62 -2.91 -24.38
N SER A 434 -8.80 -2.19 -25.49
CA SER A 434 -10.12 -1.78 -26.00
C SER A 434 -10.29 -2.07 -27.48
N GLY A 435 -11.49 -1.87 -27.99
CA GLY A 435 -11.79 -1.96 -29.45
C GLY A 435 -11.57 -3.37 -30.01
N SER A 436 -10.82 -3.46 -31.12
CA SER A 436 -10.62 -4.72 -31.85
C SER A 436 -9.72 -5.73 -31.11
N ASN A 437 -8.92 -5.28 -30.17
CA ASN A 437 -8.03 -6.12 -29.35
C ASN A 437 -8.71 -6.70 -28.14
N TYR A 438 -9.82 -6.09 -27.72
CA TYR A 438 -10.62 -6.58 -26.60
C TYR A 438 -11.15 -7.99 -26.88
N ARG A 439 -10.90 -8.93 -25.98
CA ARG A 439 -11.36 -10.32 -26.05
C ARG A 439 -12.28 -10.59 -24.86
N SER A 440 -13.57 -10.65 -25.16
CA SER A 440 -14.57 -10.97 -24.14
C SER A 440 -14.45 -12.42 -23.68
N PHE A 441 -14.56 -12.63 -22.39
CA PHE A 441 -14.67 -13.95 -21.74
C PHE A 441 -16.09 -14.26 -21.30
N SER A 442 -17.01 -13.32 -21.40
CA SER A 442 -18.39 -13.44 -20.87
C SER A 442 -19.23 -14.49 -21.57
N LYS A 443 -18.86 -14.87 -22.80
CA LYS A 443 -19.55 -15.92 -23.55
C LYS A 443 -19.06 -17.32 -23.21
N ASN A 444 -17.97 -17.42 -22.45
CA ASN A 444 -17.48 -18.71 -22.00
C ASN A 444 -18.40 -19.18 -20.87
N THR A 445 -18.94 -20.36 -21.00
CA THR A 445 -19.77 -20.99 -19.99
C THR A 445 -18.88 -21.87 -19.13
N GLY A 446 -18.97 -21.69 -17.82
CA GLY A 446 -18.37 -22.61 -16.87
C GLY A 446 -19.17 -23.91 -16.81
N GLU A 447 -18.46 -24.99 -16.56
CA GLU A 447 -19.03 -26.30 -16.26
C GLU A 447 -18.80 -26.64 -14.79
N VAL A 448 -19.72 -27.35 -14.18
CA VAL A 448 -19.60 -27.81 -12.81
C VAL A 448 -19.86 -29.30 -12.72
N SER A 449 -19.04 -30.01 -11.96
CA SER A 449 -19.34 -31.37 -11.53
C SER A 449 -19.30 -31.45 -10.01
N VAL A 450 -20.37 -32.00 -9.42
CA VAL A 450 -20.49 -32.12 -7.96
C VAL A 450 -20.11 -33.53 -7.52
N SER A 451 -19.20 -33.63 -6.56
CA SER A 451 -18.79 -34.88 -5.95
C SER A 451 -18.80 -34.77 -4.41
N GLY A 452 -19.86 -35.28 -3.80
CA GLY A 452 -20.12 -35.06 -2.36
C GLY A 452 -20.42 -33.58 -2.11
N ASP A 453 -19.70 -32.97 -1.17
CA ASP A 453 -19.84 -31.53 -0.87
C ASP A 453 -19.05 -30.63 -1.84
N LYS A 454 -18.16 -31.18 -2.70
CA LYS A 454 -17.27 -30.40 -3.57
C LYS A 454 -17.87 -30.14 -4.93
N SER A 455 -17.52 -28.96 -5.46
CA SER A 455 -17.82 -28.58 -6.85
C SER A 455 -16.52 -28.34 -7.59
N ASP A 456 -16.23 -29.18 -8.59
CA ASP A 456 -15.15 -28.95 -9.54
C ASP A 456 -15.68 -28.04 -10.63
N LEU A 457 -15.06 -26.89 -10.78
CA LEU A 457 -15.40 -25.82 -11.72
C LEU A 457 -14.42 -25.88 -12.86
N SER A 458 -14.89 -25.78 -14.11
CA SER A 458 -14.01 -25.65 -15.26
C SER A 458 -14.56 -24.70 -16.32
N MET A 459 -13.67 -24.15 -17.15
CA MET A 459 -14.03 -23.31 -18.28
C MET A 459 -12.93 -23.38 -19.35
N GLN A 460 -13.32 -23.60 -20.59
CA GLN A 460 -12.39 -23.64 -21.71
C GLN A 460 -12.15 -22.25 -22.30
N LEU A 461 -10.88 -21.84 -22.39
CA LEU A 461 -10.46 -20.63 -23.09
C LEU A 461 -10.19 -20.92 -24.57
N THR A 462 -10.49 -19.97 -25.45
CA THR A 462 -10.09 -20.01 -26.85
C THR A 462 -8.60 -19.68 -27.01
N LYS A 463 -8.03 -19.96 -28.19
CA LYS A 463 -6.63 -19.64 -28.45
C LYS A 463 -6.37 -18.12 -28.38
N GLU A 464 -7.29 -17.32 -28.89
CA GLU A 464 -7.20 -15.86 -28.88
C GLU A 464 -7.30 -15.30 -27.46
N GLN A 465 -8.11 -15.92 -26.57
CA GLN A 465 -8.20 -15.52 -25.16
C GLN A 465 -6.92 -15.88 -24.40
N LEU A 466 -6.31 -17.04 -24.69
CA LEU A 466 -5.04 -17.43 -24.08
C LEU A 466 -3.89 -16.46 -24.40
N GLU A 467 -3.91 -15.82 -25.58
CA GLU A 467 -2.90 -14.83 -25.94
C GLU A 467 -2.93 -13.58 -25.05
N THR A 468 -4.09 -13.26 -24.49
CA THR A 468 -4.29 -12.09 -23.61
C THR A 468 -4.58 -12.46 -22.14
N PHE A 469 -4.65 -13.73 -21.81
CA PHE A 469 -4.87 -14.20 -20.45
C PHE A 469 -3.68 -13.85 -19.54
N SER A 470 -3.99 -13.34 -18.34
CA SER A 470 -3.02 -13.04 -17.29
C SER A 470 -3.25 -13.93 -16.07
N SER A 471 -4.42 -13.83 -15.46
CA SER A 471 -4.80 -14.64 -14.31
C SER A 471 -6.29 -14.92 -14.26
N ALA A 472 -6.66 -15.81 -13.33
CA ALA A 472 -8.06 -16.05 -13.04
C ALA A 472 -8.25 -16.34 -11.53
N LYS A 473 -9.39 -15.93 -11.02
CA LYS A 473 -9.96 -16.31 -9.73
C LYS A 473 -11.41 -16.71 -9.94
N TYR A 474 -12.08 -17.22 -8.93
CA TYR A 474 -13.49 -17.54 -9.03
C TYR A 474 -14.26 -17.01 -7.83
N TYR A 475 -15.51 -16.63 -8.06
CA TYR A 475 -16.41 -16.20 -7.01
C TYR A 475 -17.58 -17.17 -6.90
N ILE A 476 -18.02 -17.37 -5.65
CA ILE A 476 -19.27 -18.10 -5.35
C ILE A 476 -20.26 -17.09 -4.78
N PHE A 477 -21.46 -17.12 -5.33
CA PHE A 477 -22.55 -16.25 -4.96
C PHE A 477 -23.73 -17.07 -4.45
N LYS A 478 -24.46 -16.50 -3.48
CA LYS A 478 -25.78 -16.98 -3.06
C LYS A 478 -26.85 -16.02 -3.59
N GLU A 479 -27.86 -16.53 -4.31
CA GLU A 479 -29.03 -15.75 -4.71
C GLU A 479 -29.88 -15.40 -3.47
N LEU A 480 -30.26 -14.14 -3.31
CA LEU A 480 -31.14 -13.70 -2.25
C LEU A 480 -32.60 -14.01 -2.58
N PRO A 481 -33.42 -14.43 -1.58
CA PRO A 481 -34.86 -14.50 -1.73
C PRO A 481 -35.47 -13.17 -2.16
N ALA A 482 -36.44 -13.17 -3.05
CA ALA A 482 -37.04 -11.95 -3.61
C ALA A 482 -37.64 -11.00 -2.55
N GLU A 483 -38.03 -11.50 -1.41
CA GLU A 483 -38.55 -10.76 -0.25
C GLU A 483 -37.45 -10.04 0.54
N GLU A 484 -36.19 -10.42 0.34
CA GLU A 484 -35.02 -9.89 1.06
C GLU A 484 -34.21 -8.88 0.20
N THR A 485 -34.54 -8.72 -1.09
CA THR A 485 -33.81 -7.81 -1.96
C THR A 485 -34.25 -6.35 -1.78
N PHE A 486 -33.28 -5.42 -1.76
CA PHE A 486 -33.57 -3.97 -1.74
C PHE A 486 -34.09 -3.48 -3.09
N SER A 487 -33.55 -4.02 -4.16
CA SER A 487 -34.02 -3.76 -5.52
C SER A 487 -35.08 -4.80 -5.90
N LYS A 488 -35.90 -4.50 -6.87
CA LYS A 488 -36.85 -5.49 -7.43
C LYS A 488 -36.17 -6.45 -8.41
N GLN A 489 -34.85 -6.46 -8.44
CA GLN A 489 -34.02 -7.33 -9.27
C GLN A 489 -33.48 -8.48 -8.44
N LYS A 490 -32.97 -9.52 -9.08
CA LYS A 490 -32.24 -10.58 -8.40
C LYS A 490 -30.92 -10.03 -7.86
N GLU A 491 -30.69 -10.24 -6.59
CA GLU A 491 -29.47 -9.87 -5.89
C GLU A 491 -28.70 -11.11 -5.45
N TYR A 492 -27.39 -11.00 -5.44
CA TYR A 492 -26.47 -12.08 -5.16
C TYR A 492 -25.44 -11.63 -4.11
N LEU A 493 -25.26 -12.42 -3.06
CA LEU A 493 -24.21 -12.18 -2.07
C LEU A 493 -22.92 -12.90 -2.48
N ASN A 494 -21.80 -12.22 -2.55
CA ASN A 494 -20.51 -12.88 -2.66
C ASN A 494 -20.18 -13.55 -1.32
N ILE A 495 -20.07 -14.86 -1.32
CA ILE A 495 -19.79 -15.66 -0.11
C ILE A 495 -18.38 -16.24 -0.12
N PHE A 496 -17.74 -16.31 -1.28
CA PHE A 496 -16.41 -16.88 -1.42
C PHE A 496 -15.67 -16.31 -2.64
N SER A 497 -14.40 -16.00 -2.46
CA SER A 497 -13.48 -15.59 -3.51
C SER A 497 -12.26 -16.49 -3.44
N GLY A 498 -12.14 -17.44 -4.38
CA GLY A 498 -11.03 -18.37 -4.46
C GLY A 498 -9.98 -17.93 -5.47
N GLN A 499 -8.70 -18.10 -5.14
CA GLN A 499 -7.55 -17.77 -6.00
C GLN A 499 -6.87 -19.00 -6.60
N ASP A 500 -7.23 -20.21 -6.17
CA ASP A 500 -6.61 -21.48 -6.58
C ASP A 500 -7.14 -21.98 -7.94
N VAL A 501 -7.09 -21.14 -8.96
CA VAL A 501 -7.41 -21.50 -10.35
C VAL A 501 -6.17 -21.98 -11.07
N THR A 502 -6.27 -23.10 -11.73
CA THR A 502 -5.20 -23.67 -12.57
C THR A 502 -5.56 -23.56 -14.07
N LEU A 503 -4.55 -23.27 -14.88
CA LEU A 503 -4.67 -23.27 -16.35
C LEU A 503 -3.90 -24.46 -16.93
N SER A 504 -4.59 -25.34 -17.61
CA SER A 504 -3.97 -26.47 -18.31
C SER A 504 -3.29 -26.05 -19.61
N ALA A 505 -2.37 -26.88 -20.12
CA ALA A 505 -1.74 -26.64 -21.42
C ALA A 505 -2.74 -26.63 -22.59
N SER A 506 -3.93 -27.19 -22.43
CA SER A 506 -5.02 -27.14 -23.42
C SER A 506 -5.90 -25.87 -23.32
N GLY A 507 -5.62 -25.00 -22.37
CA GLY A 507 -6.37 -23.76 -22.14
C GLY A 507 -7.63 -23.94 -21.30
N GLU A 508 -7.73 -25.01 -20.51
CA GLU A 508 -8.81 -25.21 -19.56
C GLU A 508 -8.43 -24.58 -18.21
N LEU A 509 -9.25 -23.64 -17.75
CA LEU A 509 -9.25 -23.17 -16.37
C LEU A 509 -9.99 -24.16 -15.49
N SER A 510 -9.44 -24.47 -14.31
CA SER A 510 -10.11 -25.34 -13.34
C SER A 510 -9.84 -24.90 -11.91
N ALA A 511 -10.84 -25.08 -11.04
CA ALA A 511 -10.79 -24.80 -9.62
C ALA A 511 -11.71 -25.78 -8.88
N THR A 512 -11.47 -26.00 -7.58
CA THR A 512 -12.32 -26.84 -6.76
C THR A 512 -12.87 -26.05 -5.56
N TYR A 513 -14.16 -25.75 -5.58
CA TYR A 513 -14.83 -25.19 -4.42
C TYR A 513 -15.19 -26.32 -3.45
N GLN A 514 -14.84 -26.19 -2.16
CA GLN A 514 -15.04 -27.23 -1.17
C GLN A 514 -16.50 -27.43 -0.74
N GLY A 515 -17.43 -26.62 -1.26
CA GLY A 515 -18.87 -26.71 -0.95
C GLY A 515 -19.21 -26.35 0.50
N LYS A 516 -18.37 -25.53 1.12
CA LYS A 516 -18.52 -25.13 2.53
C LYS A 516 -18.39 -23.63 2.69
N ALA A 517 -19.12 -23.10 3.66
CA ALA A 517 -19.01 -21.71 4.06
C ALA A 517 -18.93 -21.61 5.59
N VAL A 518 -18.40 -20.50 6.07
CA VAL A 518 -18.37 -20.19 7.51
C VAL A 518 -19.60 -19.40 7.89
N PHE A 519 -20.27 -19.84 8.92
CA PHE A 519 -21.47 -19.22 9.49
C PHE A 519 -21.18 -18.74 10.90
N ALA A 520 -21.61 -17.54 11.21
CA ALA A 520 -21.62 -17.06 12.59
C ALA A 520 -22.89 -17.51 13.29
N LYS A 521 -22.77 -17.87 14.57
CA LYS A 521 -23.84 -18.38 15.42
C LYS A 521 -23.84 -17.64 16.73
N LYS A 522 -25.02 -17.18 17.18
CA LYS A 522 -25.17 -16.70 18.54
C LYS A 522 -25.06 -17.85 19.55
N THR A 523 -24.22 -17.66 20.56
CA THR A 523 -23.96 -18.69 21.57
C THR A 523 -25.14 -18.80 22.53
N SER A 524 -25.81 -17.69 22.85
CA SER A 524 -26.91 -17.60 23.79
C SER A 524 -28.19 -18.28 23.32
N ASP A 525 -28.57 -18.18 22.05
CA ASP A 525 -29.81 -18.71 21.49
C ASP A 525 -29.61 -19.91 20.55
N GLY A 526 -28.36 -20.12 20.11
CA GLY A 526 -28.02 -21.23 19.23
C GLY A 526 -28.42 -21.03 17.76
N GLU A 527 -28.85 -19.83 17.37
CA GLU A 527 -29.21 -19.51 16.00
C GLU A 527 -27.99 -19.24 15.14
N TYR A 528 -28.07 -19.62 13.87
CA TYR A 528 -27.10 -19.31 12.86
C TYR A 528 -27.55 -18.13 12.00
N SER A 529 -26.60 -17.35 11.50
CA SER A 529 -26.87 -16.45 10.40
C SER A 529 -27.42 -17.25 9.20
N GLU A 530 -28.44 -16.75 8.55
CA GLU A 530 -28.97 -17.33 7.32
C GLU A 530 -28.00 -17.14 6.14
N PHE A 531 -27.13 -16.15 6.25
CA PHE A 531 -26.12 -15.84 5.23
C PHE A 531 -24.73 -16.24 5.70
N PRO A 532 -23.96 -16.98 4.86
CA PRO A 532 -22.59 -17.30 5.16
C PRO A 532 -21.72 -16.04 5.11
N LEU A 533 -20.61 -16.03 5.85
CA LEU A 533 -19.62 -14.94 5.79
C LEU A 533 -18.99 -14.85 4.41
N SER A 534 -18.73 -13.64 3.94
CA SER A 534 -17.87 -13.40 2.76
C SER A 534 -16.44 -13.82 3.07
N MET A 535 -15.94 -14.82 2.38
CA MET A 535 -14.60 -15.35 2.60
C MET A 535 -13.71 -15.06 1.38
N TYR A 536 -12.65 -14.33 1.59
CA TYR A 536 -11.64 -14.05 0.55
C TYR A 536 -10.39 -14.87 0.84
N GLN A 537 -10.10 -15.83 -0.03
CA GLN A 537 -8.92 -16.69 0.11
C GLN A 537 -7.64 -15.87 -0.05
N ILE A 538 -6.70 -16.06 0.87
CA ILE A 538 -5.35 -15.51 0.78
C ILE A 538 -4.43 -16.66 0.35
N TYR A 539 -3.67 -16.43 -0.71
CA TYR A 539 -2.62 -17.34 -1.13
C TYR A 539 -1.26 -16.72 -0.81
N ASP A 540 -0.67 -17.15 0.31
CA ASP A 540 0.63 -16.69 0.80
C ASP A 540 1.77 -17.69 0.52
N GLY A 541 1.50 -18.72 -0.30
CA GLY A 541 2.46 -19.79 -0.60
C GLY A 541 2.60 -20.84 0.50
N THR A 542 1.87 -20.71 1.60
CA THR A 542 1.82 -21.73 2.66
C THR A 542 0.76 -22.80 2.38
N LEU A 543 0.83 -23.92 3.10
CA LEU A 543 -0.20 -24.98 3.03
C LEU A 543 -1.42 -24.70 3.93
N GLU A 544 -1.42 -23.59 4.66
CA GLU A 544 -2.55 -23.21 5.52
C GLU A 544 -3.63 -22.51 4.70
N GLU A 545 -4.89 -22.91 4.90
CA GLU A 545 -6.05 -22.23 4.32
C GLU A 545 -6.36 -20.96 5.13
N LYS A 546 -5.88 -19.80 4.64
CA LYS A 546 -6.13 -18.49 5.23
C LYS A 546 -7.16 -17.71 4.42
N TYR A 547 -7.97 -16.96 5.12
CA TYR A 547 -9.03 -16.13 4.55
C TYR A 547 -9.11 -14.81 5.32
N TYR A 548 -9.59 -13.76 4.67
CA TYR A 548 -10.13 -12.61 5.39
C TYR A 548 -11.62 -12.45 5.09
N PHE A 549 -12.33 -11.80 5.97
CA PHE A 549 -13.71 -11.36 5.74
C PHE A 549 -13.89 -9.94 6.25
N PRO A 550 -14.65 -9.09 5.52
CA PRO A 550 -14.94 -7.74 5.96
C PRO A 550 -15.89 -7.77 7.16
N CYS A 551 -15.63 -6.91 8.13
CA CYS A 551 -16.48 -6.72 9.30
C CYS A 551 -16.48 -5.25 9.72
N MET A 552 -17.35 -4.89 10.66
CA MET A 552 -17.34 -3.59 11.33
C MET A 552 -17.32 -3.81 12.84
N PHE A 553 -16.51 -3.04 13.53
CA PHE A 553 -16.52 -2.93 14.98
C PHE A 553 -17.26 -1.66 15.37
N TYR A 554 -18.02 -1.74 16.47
CA TYR A 554 -18.78 -0.62 17.00
C TYR A 554 -18.15 -0.19 18.32
N ASP A 555 -17.76 1.09 18.40
CA ASP A 555 -17.45 1.74 19.66
C ASP A 555 -18.74 2.38 20.22
N LEU A 556 -19.22 1.87 21.35
CA LEU A 556 -20.45 2.33 21.99
C LEU A 556 -20.23 3.46 23.00
N ASP A 557 -18.97 3.78 23.34
CA ASP A 557 -18.64 4.79 24.35
C ASP A 557 -18.76 6.24 23.86
N ASN A 558 -18.90 6.46 22.56
CA ASN A 558 -18.91 7.78 21.90
C ASN A 558 -20.30 8.43 21.73
N GLY A 559 -21.28 8.18 22.60
CA GLY A 559 -22.53 8.94 22.67
C GLY A 559 -23.67 8.42 21.78
N ASP A 560 -24.50 9.34 21.21
CA ASP A 560 -25.75 9.00 20.50
C ASP A 560 -25.55 8.26 19.15
N PHE A 561 -24.33 8.21 18.61
CA PHE A 561 -23.98 7.48 17.39
C PHE A 561 -22.67 6.72 17.62
N PRO A 562 -22.69 5.36 17.52
CA PRO A 562 -21.47 4.58 17.65
C PRO A 562 -20.51 4.90 16.48
N ASP A 563 -19.24 5.08 16.77
CA ASP A 563 -18.22 5.12 15.75
C ASP A 563 -18.07 3.74 15.14
N LEU A 564 -18.02 3.70 13.81
CA LEU A 564 -17.90 2.47 13.02
C LEU A 564 -16.46 2.33 12.55
N LEU A 565 -15.82 1.24 12.93
CA LEU A 565 -14.50 0.88 12.43
C LEU A 565 -14.62 -0.26 11.41
N PRO A 566 -14.54 0.03 10.11
CA PRO A 566 -14.44 -1.02 9.08
C PRO A 566 -13.13 -1.77 9.24
N ALA A 567 -13.18 -3.10 9.22
CA ALA A 567 -11.99 -3.92 9.35
C ALA A 567 -12.06 -5.17 8.46
N ASN A 568 -10.89 -5.71 8.16
CA ASN A 568 -10.73 -7.05 7.62
C ASN A 568 -10.26 -7.99 8.73
N TRP A 569 -11.08 -9.00 9.07
CA TRP A 569 -10.70 -10.00 10.06
C TRP A 569 -10.07 -11.21 9.37
N LEU A 570 -8.84 -11.52 9.75
CA LEU A 570 -8.17 -12.73 9.28
C LEU A 570 -8.71 -13.97 9.98
N MET A 571 -8.84 -15.05 9.22
CA MET A 571 -9.29 -16.34 9.70
C MET A 571 -8.51 -17.46 9.01
N ARG A 572 -8.20 -18.51 9.74
CA ARG A 572 -7.70 -19.77 9.17
C ARG A 572 -8.65 -20.91 9.47
N ILE A 573 -8.66 -21.90 8.58
CA ILE A 573 -9.35 -23.18 8.81
C ILE A 573 -8.30 -24.22 9.25
N ARG A 574 -8.40 -24.71 10.48
CA ARG A 574 -7.51 -25.74 11.00
C ARG A 574 -8.33 -26.89 11.58
N ASP A 575 -8.03 -28.11 11.12
CA ASP A 575 -8.77 -29.32 11.51
C ASP A 575 -10.31 -29.18 11.29
N GLY A 576 -10.69 -28.48 10.21
CA GLY A 576 -12.09 -28.22 9.85
C GLY A 576 -12.79 -27.21 10.74
N LYS A 577 -12.06 -26.43 11.53
CA LYS A 577 -12.61 -25.39 12.42
C LYS A 577 -12.08 -24.00 12.04
N PRO A 578 -12.96 -23.01 11.91
CA PRO A 578 -12.57 -21.61 11.79
C PRO A 578 -11.86 -21.15 13.06
N GLN A 579 -10.74 -20.44 12.89
CA GLN A 579 -10.01 -19.80 13.98
C GLN A 579 -9.75 -18.35 13.56
N LEU A 580 -10.32 -17.42 14.32
CA LEU A 580 -10.05 -16.01 14.13
C LEU A 580 -8.59 -15.71 14.47
N LEU A 581 -7.98 -14.91 13.63
CA LEU A 581 -6.67 -14.34 13.80
C LEU A 581 -6.82 -12.84 14.15
N ASN A 582 -5.93 -12.00 13.65
CA ASN A 582 -6.00 -10.57 13.87
C ASN A 582 -7.04 -9.90 12.94
N ALA A 583 -7.61 -8.81 13.40
CA ALA A 583 -8.34 -7.86 12.57
C ALA A 583 -7.40 -6.69 12.21
N TYR A 584 -7.56 -6.16 11.01
CA TYR A 584 -6.83 -4.99 10.54
C TYR A 584 -7.81 -3.89 10.17
N ASP A 585 -7.53 -2.68 10.64
CA ASP A 585 -8.30 -1.49 10.27
C ASP A 585 -8.27 -1.32 8.74
N MET A 586 -9.41 -1.01 8.17
CA MET A 586 -9.51 -0.56 6.78
C MET A 586 -9.40 0.96 6.79
N ALA A 587 -8.51 1.50 5.98
CA ALA A 587 -8.35 2.95 5.87
C ALA A 587 -9.71 3.65 5.80
N SER A 588 -9.93 4.62 6.68
CA SER A 588 -11.16 5.40 6.74
C SER A 588 -11.39 6.15 5.42
N ASP A 589 -12.64 6.61 5.17
CA ASP A 589 -12.93 7.43 3.99
C ASP A 589 -12.12 8.73 3.92
N GLU A 590 -11.63 9.21 5.06
CA GLU A 590 -10.79 10.40 5.16
C GLU A 590 -9.33 10.10 4.77
N ASN A 591 -8.88 8.85 4.92
CA ASN A 591 -7.48 8.41 4.73
C ASN A 591 -7.30 7.35 3.63
N LYS A 592 -8.18 7.32 2.61
CA LYS A 592 -8.15 6.28 1.54
C LYS A 592 -6.83 6.17 0.79
N GLU A 593 -6.03 7.23 0.79
CA GLU A 593 -4.75 7.31 0.10
C GLU A 593 -3.60 6.76 0.95
N PHE A 594 -3.82 6.60 2.26
CA PHE A 594 -2.83 6.07 3.20
C PHE A 594 -3.22 4.65 3.62
N PRO A 595 -2.44 3.64 3.24
CA PRO A 595 -2.70 2.26 3.65
C PRO A 595 -2.42 2.12 5.16
N ASN A 596 -3.17 1.23 5.79
CA ASN A 596 -3.04 0.98 7.21
C ASN A 596 -3.01 -0.54 7.46
N LYS A 597 -2.00 -1.01 8.18
CA LYS A 597 -1.91 -2.37 8.73
C LYS A 597 -2.02 -2.36 10.26
N TYR A 598 -2.70 -1.38 10.83
CA TYR A 598 -2.86 -1.34 12.26
C TYR A 598 -3.73 -2.50 12.75
N LEU A 599 -3.19 -3.22 13.73
CA LEU A 599 -3.91 -4.31 14.36
C LEU A 599 -5.03 -3.77 15.24
N VAL A 600 -6.26 -4.14 14.93
CA VAL A 600 -7.40 -3.83 15.77
C VAL A 600 -7.49 -4.87 16.87
N ASN A 601 -7.43 -4.44 18.12
CA ASN A 601 -7.72 -5.32 19.24
C ASN A 601 -9.25 -5.49 19.34
N ALA A 602 -9.76 -6.58 18.78
CA ALA A 602 -11.20 -6.83 18.77
C ALA A 602 -11.82 -6.91 20.19
N GLU A 603 -11.00 -7.13 21.23
CA GLU A 603 -11.46 -7.18 22.62
C GLU A 603 -11.85 -5.78 23.16
N ASP A 604 -11.45 -4.70 22.50
CA ASP A 604 -11.80 -3.33 22.88
C ASP A 604 -13.22 -2.94 22.45
N TYR A 605 -13.84 -3.72 21.56
CA TYR A 605 -15.17 -3.46 21.03
C TYR A 605 -16.21 -4.44 21.59
N GLU A 606 -17.42 -3.95 21.87
CA GLU A 606 -18.50 -4.76 22.44
C GLU A 606 -19.43 -5.38 21.39
N LEU A 607 -19.49 -4.79 20.19
CA LEU A 607 -20.41 -5.21 19.14
C LEU A 607 -19.70 -5.33 17.79
N TYR A 608 -20.01 -6.40 17.06
CA TYR A 608 -19.47 -6.68 15.72
C TYR A 608 -20.58 -6.83 14.71
N PHE A 609 -20.39 -6.31 13.52
CA PHE A 609 -21.25 -6.61 12.37
C PHE A 609 -20.48 -7.46 11.36
N PHE A 610 -21.03 -8.62 11.01
CA PHE A 610 -20.54 -9.47 9.94
C PHE A 610 -21.52 -9.40 8.77
N GLY A 611 -21.06 -8.98 7.61
CA GLY A 611 -21.92 -8.76 6.47
C GLY A 611 -21.29 -9.10 5.13
N ASN A 612 -22.15 -9.32 4.15
CA ASN A 612 -21.77 -9.62 2.77
C ASN A 612 -22.28 -8.53 1.84
N ASN A 613 -21.46 -8.11 0.91
CA ASN A 613 -21.86 -7.17 -0.13
C ASN A 613 -22.81 -7.86 -1.13
N SER A 614 -23.85 -7.15 -1.55
CA SER A 614 -24.78 -7.63 -2.56
C SER A 614 -24.50 -7.03 -3.94
N TYR A 615 -24.78 -7.83 -4.96
CA TYR A 615 -24.54 -7.49 -6.36
C TYR A 615 -25.74 -7.82 -7.22
N THR A 616 -25.97 -7.02 -8.25
CA THR A 616 -26.83 -7.40 -9.38
C THR A 616 -25.96 -7.91 -10.53
N VAL A 617 -26.50 -8.84 -11.32
CA VAL A 617 -25.86 -9.37 -12.51
C VAL A 617 -26.57 -8.83 -13.74
N GLY A 618 -25.86 -8.11 -14.57
CA GLY A 618 -26.34 -7.54 -15.81
C GLY A 618 -25.45 -7.90 -16.99
N THR A 619 -25.68 -7.22 -18.10
CA THR A 619 -24.79 -7.25 -19.28
C THR A 619 -24.52 -5.83 -19.73
N ASP A 620 -23.29 -5.57 -20.17
CA ASP A 620 -22.94 -4.33 -20.83
C ASP A 620 -23.55 -4.24 -22.26
N ASP A 621 -23.33 -3.13 -22.95
CA ASP A 621 -23.82 -2.90 -24.33
C ASP A 621 -23.27 -3.92 -25.34
N ASN A 622 -22.19 -4.60 -25.04
CA ASN A 622 -21.56 -5.64 -25.87
C ASN A 622 -22.04 -7.05 -25.50
N GLY A 623 -22.91 -7.17 -24.48
CA GLY A 623 -23.43 -8.43 -23.96
C GLY A 623 -22.46 -9.18 -23.06
N ASN A 624 -21.49 -8.49 -22.45
CA ASN A 624 -20.57 -9.06 -21.48
C ASN A 624 -21.22 -9.07 -20.10
N THR A 625 -20.97 -10.11 -19.30
CA THR A 625 -21.41 -10.18 -17.91
C THR A 625 -20.83 -9.03 -17.09
N GLN A 626 -21.67 -8.34 -16.38
CA GLN A 626 -21.31 -7.23 -15.49
C GLN A 626 -21.87 -7.48 -14.08
N LEU A 627 -21.02 -7.30 -13.07
CA LEU A 627 -21.39 -7.28 -11.66
C LEU A 627 -21.49 -5.84 -11.20
N THR A 628 -22.62 -5.47 -10.62
CA THR A 628 -22.81 -4.12 -10.07
C THR A 628 -23.11 -4.24 -8.59
N PHE A 629 -22.28 -3.60 -7.76
CA PHE A 629 -22.55 -3.49 -6.32
C PHE A 629 -23.82 -2.69 -6.08
N THR A 630 -24.71 -3.19 -5.22
CA THR A 630 -26.01 -2.55 -4.99
C THR A 630 -25.96 -1.39 -3.99
N GLY A 631 -24.81 -1.17 -3.34
CA GLY A 631 -24.67 -0.22 -2.24
C GLY A 631 -25.20 -0.75 -0.90
N SER A 632 -25.55 -2.05 -0.82
CA SER A 632 -26.13 -2.65 0.36
C SER A 632 -25.31 -3.84 0.83
N SER A 633 -25.22 -3.99 2.14
CA SER A 633 -24.64 -5.17 2.80
C SER A 633 -25.68 -5.86 3.66
N TYR A 634 -25.71 -7.18 3.59
CA TYR A 634 -26.59 -8.02 4.40
C TYR A 634 -25.77 -8.71 5.46
N GLY A 635 -26.21 -8.67 6.72
CA GLY A 635 -25.46 -9.28 7.81
C GLY A 635 -26.17 -9.24 9.14
N PHE A 636 -25.42 -9.56 10.18
CA PHE A 636 -25.90 -9.69 11.55
C PHE A 636 -24.94 -9.01 12.51
N GLU A 637 -25.52 -8.48 13.58
CA GLU A 637 -24.80 -7.94 14.73
C GLU A 637 -24.64 -9.03 15.78
N TYR A 638 -23.43 -9.09 16.36
CA TYR A 638 -23.06 -10.01 17.42
C TYR A 638 -22.39 -9.26 18.56
N GLU A 639 -22.79 -9.56 19.79
CA GLU A 639 -22.01 -9.14 20.96
C GLU A 639 -20.70 -9.93 21.01
N ARG A 640 -19.62 -9.29 21.46
CA ARG A 640 -18.25 -9.84 21.51
C ARG A 640 -18.18 -11.26 22.07
N ASP A 641 -18.87 -11.51 23.17
CA ASP A 641 -18.82 -12.79 23.90
C ASP A 641 -19.97 -13.75 23.51
N ASP A 642 -20.84 -13.34 22.57
CA ASP A 642 -22.04 -14.10 22.20
C ASP A 642 -22.03 -14.61 20.76
N PHE A 643 -20.87 -15.00 20.24
CA PHE A 643 -20.82 -15.67 18.94
C PHE A 643 -19.75 -16.77 18.85
N SER A 644 -19.97 -17.67 17.92
CA SER A 644 -19.00 -18.67 17.48
C SER A 644 -19.09 -18.86 15.97
N LEU A 645 -18.00 -19.31 15.36
CA LEU A 645 -17.93 -19.59 13.93
C LEU A 645 -17.97 -21.09 13.68
N GLU A 646 -18.71 -21.51 12.66
CA GLU A 646 -18.79 -22.90 12.24
C GLU A 646 -18.64 -23.04 10.72
N LEU A 647 -17.72 -23.91 10.28
CA LEU A 647 -17.58 -24.30 8.89
C LEU A 647 -18.58 -25.44 8.61
N ARG A 648 -19.55 -25.23 7.72
CA ARG A 648 -20.54 -26.24 7.35
C ARG A 648 -20.79 -26.30 5.85
N PRO A 649 -21.27 -27.45 5.33
CA PRO A 649 -21.68 -27.56 3.93
C PRO A 649 -22.78 -26.55 3.58
N ILE A 650 -22.74 -26.06 2.34
CA ILE A 650 -23.84 -25.31 1.74
C ILE A 650 -24.87 -26.28 1.16
N ASP A 651 -26.14 -25.87 1.10
CA ASP A 651 -27.19 -26.61 0.39
C ASP A 651 -27.31 -26.02 -1.03
N TYR A 652 -26.93 -26.79 -2.03
CA TYR A 652 -26.97 -26.33 -3.41
C TYR A 652 -28.38 -25.99 -3.91
N ASP A 653 -29.43 -26.53 -3.29
CA ASP A 653 -30.82 -26.21 -3.63
C ASP A 653 -31.19 -24.76 -3.28
N ASP A 654 -30.42 -24.12 -2.38
CA ASP A 654 -30.60 -22.71 -1.95
C ASP A 654 -30.10 -21.65 -2.99
N GLY A 655 -29.74 -22.06 -4.20
CA GLY A 655 -29.41 -21.14 -5.29
C GLY A 655 -28.00 -20.53 -5.20
N TYR A 656 -27.00 -21.38 -5.32
CA TYR A 656 -25.61 -20.95 -5.41
C TYR A 656 -25.11 -20.93 -6.85
N TYR A 657 -24.26 -19.95 -7.16
CA TYR A 657 -23.72 -19.72 -8.51
C TYR A 657 -22.22 -19.50 -8.43
N ALA A 658 -21.51 -19.89 -9.49
CA ALA A 658 -20.11 -19.59 -9.69
C ALA A 658 -19.91 -18.68 -10.91
N VAL A 659 -18.81 -17.94 -10.89
CA VAL A 659 -18.31 -17.17 -12.02
C VAL A 659 -16.78 -17.19 -11.97
N PHE A 660 -16.13 -17.38 -13.13
CA PHE A 660 -14.70 -17.10 -13.25
C PHE A 660 -14.50 -15.61 -13.49
N VAL A 661 -13.55 -15.04 -12.76
CA VAL A 661 -13.10 -13.67 -12.90
C VAL A 661 -11.71 -13.73 -13.50
N ILE A 662 -11.56 -13.22 -14.72
CA ILE A 662 -10.34 -13.32 -15.52
C ILE A 662 -9.75 -11.93 -15.67
N GLU A 663 -8.47 -11.80 -15.44
CA GLU A 663 -7.71 -10.60 -15.78
C GLU A 663 -6.95 -10.85 -17.07
N ASP A 664 -6.99 -9.88 -17.99
CA ASP A 664 -6.19 -9.91 -19.20
C ASP A 664 -4.86 -9.12 -19.01
N VAL A 665 -3.93 -9.29 -19.95
CA VAL A 665 -2.62 -8.61 -19.89
C VAL A 665 -2.71 -7.09 -19.99
N TYR A 666 -3.87 -6.53 -20.29
CA TYR A 666 -4.11 -5.09 -20.37
C TYR A 666 -4.75 -4.53 -19.09
N GLY A 667 -4.90 -5.36 -18.03
CA GLY A 667 -5.52 -4.95 -16.77
C GLY A 667 -7.04 -4.95 -16.78
N ASN A 668 -7.70 -5.45 -17.84
CA ASN A 668 -9.15 -5.54 -17.84
C ASN A 668 -9.63 -6.76 -17.04
N THR A 669 -10.65 -6.55 -16.24
CA THR A 669 -11.36 -7.64 -15.54
C THR A 669 -12.57 -8.10 -16.37
N HIS A 670 -12.67 -9.40 -16.56
CA HIS A 670 -13.74 -10.05 -17.30
C HIS A 670 -14.44 -11.07 -16.41
N PHE A 671 -15.75 -11.20 -16.57
CA PHE A 671 -16.54 -12.23 -15.89
C PHE A 671 -17.03 -13.26 -16.91
N SER A 672 -16.92 -14.54 -16.61
CA SER A 672 -17.63 -15.58 -17.38
C SER A 672 -19.13 -15.41 -17.23
N SER A 673 -19.93 -16.20 -17.97
CA SER A 673 -21.35 -16.33 -17.64
C SER A 673 -21.50 -16.95 -16.23
N PHE A 674 -22.53 -16.53 -15.51
CA PHE A 674 -22.95 -17.20 -14.25
C PHE A 674 -23.43 -18.60 -14.55
N PHE A 675 -22.97 -19.57 -13.77
CA PHE A 675 -23.44 -20.94 -13.84
C PHE A 675 -23.81 -21.46 -12.44
N ARG A 676 -24.93 -22.19 -12.38
CA ARG A 676 -25.49 -22.66 -11.11
C ARG A 676 -24.70 -23.86 -10.60
N LEU A 677 -24.44 -23.87 -9.29
CA LEU A 677 -23.87 -25.02 -8.60
C LEU A 677 -25.00 -26.03 -8.32
N GLY A 678 -24.67 -27.33 -8.44
CA GLY A 678 -25.61 -28.41 -8.16
C GLY A 678 -26.48 -28.87 -9.36
N GLU A 679 -26.30 -28.32 -10.55
CA GLU A 679 -26.96 -28.77 -11.80
C GLU A 679 -26.11 -29.72 -12.60
#